data_1dcd5e4a7c08b146826859d4678f7355
#
_entry.id   1dcd5e4a7c08b146826859d4678f7355
#
_cell.length_a   1.000
_cell.length_b   1.000
_cell.length_c   1.000
_cell.angle_alpha   90.00
_cell.angle_beta   90.00
_cell.angle_gamma   90.00
#
_symmetry.space_group_name_H-M   'P 1'
#
loop_
_entity.id
_entity.type
_entity.pdbx_description
1 polymer ?
#
loop_
_entity_poly.entity_id
_entity_poly.type
_entity_poly.pdbx_seq_one_letter_code
_entity_poly.pdbx_strand_id
1 'polypeptide(L)'
;MAKGASVCSASQFGQKGVDTMSTRFPQLLSPLELRGKRLPSRVVFTAHTVSFGQDHVPGERARDYYAARAAGGAGMIVMEPLPVLPNGGVTPQNYRYDDERFVPALRRVVDAVHEHGTVFVSQLYHLGANADPLAGDSERWAPGAGLAPGGPDGLRAMDDEDVALLVDGHVAAARAALAAGADGVECMFAYDTLVDQFLSAQRNHRSDGYGGALEGRARLAREILQALRAEVGSERLLGITVTAAMEGYEEAVAHLSAECEIDYVGVGHGNYEAPFLIVPPMEFEPGHGVPFAARAKRAAPGLAVIAEGRINQPEIAERALAEGACDLVGMTRALIADPLVPARARDGETDRIRACIGYNLCIARRMRKFPIACVQNPAAGNERALGGLQPAREPQSVLVVGAGLAGLEAARVAAGRGHRVTVLERDEAAGGQVNLIAGLPLQGSFAELVDWRRQELQRLGVEVEFGVDADAGECARRSPALVVVATGAAPTALSGSKPAAEVLAGAALSEGPVVVLDVEGHRKGAGVAEVLAAAGREVTLVALGSGALSALGPSTVGMLALRRLAQLGVRLVEGHRLLAIDEDAVHLQRTYDGTRLVLEAPAVIHATPHTPADGIVYELRARSIPVRAIGDARAPRLVEDAIRDGYRVALAI
;
A
#
# COMPACT_ATOMS: atom_id res chain seq x y z
N MET A 1 9.67 36.87 19.14
CA MET A 1 10.03 35.97 20.26
C MET A 1 9.13 34.73 20.15
N ALA A 2 9.58 33.73 19.44
CA ALA A 2 8.84 32.46 19.27
C ALA A 2 9.42 31.46 20.27
N LYS A 3 8.62 31.07 21.26
CA LYS A 3 8.98 30.02 22.21
C LYS A 3 8.88 28.66 21.49
N GLY A 4 10.00 27.94 21.46
CA GLY A 4 10.11 26.60 20.93
C GLY A 4 9.16 25.63 21.64
N ALA A 5 8.39 24.86 20.85
CA ALA A 5 7.65 23.71 21.35
C ALA A 5 8.66 22.60 21.66
N SER A 6 8.77 22.28 22.94
CA SER A 6 9.55 21.17 23.47
C SER A 6 9.08 19.86 22.86
N VAL A 7 9.99 19.14 22.23
CA VAL A 7 9.83 17.74 21.83
C VAL A 7 9.55 16.94 23.09
N CYS A 8 8.40 16.27 23.13
CA CYS A 8 8.01 15.40 24.24
C CYS A 8 9.04 14.28 24.38
N SER A 9 9.80 14.29 25.48
CA SER A 9 10.83 13.31 25.79
C SER A 9 10.22 11.92 25.94
N ALA A 10 10.87 10.93 25.37
CA ALA A 10 10.57 9.49 25.45
C ALA A 10 10.71 8.89 26.88
N SER A 11 10.54 9.67 27.93
CA SER A 11 10.80 9.28 29.31
C SER A 11 9.61 8.67 30.07
N GLN A 12 8.51 8.30 29.40
CA GLN A 12 7.40 7.58 30.04
C GLN A 12 7.30 6.09 29.68
N PHE A 13 8.20 5.57 28.86
CA PHE A 13 8.38 4.12 28.78
C PHE A 13 9.47 3.73 29.78
N GLY A 14 9.04 3.46 31.02
CA GLY A 14 9.94 2.95 32.08
C GLY A 14 10.69 1.74 31.55
N GLN A 15 12.01 1.71 31.83
CA GLN A 15 12.85 0.52 31.75
C GLN A 15 12.21 -0.58 32.59
N LYS A 16 11.27 -1.33 32.06
CA LYS A 16 10.94 -2.66 32.55
C LYS A 16 12.05 -3.58 32.09
N GLY A 17 12.65 -4.26 33.02
CA GLY A 17 13.86 -5.05 32.87
C GLY A 17 13.86 -5.96 31.65
N VAL A 18 15.01 -6.04 31.02
CA VAL A 18 15.42 -7.02 30.04
C VAL A 18 15.26 -8.40 30.66
N ASP A 19 14.15 -9.10 30.48
CA ASP A 19 14.02 -10.57 30.55
C ASP A 19 12.58 -11.10 30.50
N THR A 20 11.74 -10.57 29.62
CA THR A 20 10.58 -11.32 29.15
C THR A 20 10.48 -11.17 27.63
N MET A 21 11.37 -11.87 26.89
CA MET A 21 11.12 -12.12 25.47
C MET A 21 9.76 -12.80 25.36
N SER A 22 8.85 -12.24 24.53
CA SER A 22 7.58 -12.90 24.22
C SER A 22 7.87 -14.34 23.77
N THR A 23 7.41 -15.31 24.52
CA THR A 23 7.56 -16.74 24.17
C THR A 23 6.83 -17.10 22.88
N ARG A 24 5.98 -16.19 22.37
CA ARG A 24 5.15 -16.43 21.18
C ARG A 24 5.87 -16.18 19.85
N PHE A 25 6.86 -15.27 19.79
CA PHE A 25 7.58 -14.90 18.57
C PHE A 25 9.09 -14.89 18.76
N PRO A 26 9.70 -16.02 19.22
CA PRO A 26 11.10 -16.05 19.60
C PRO A 26 12.07 -15.86 18.43
N GLN A 27 11.70 -16.26 17.21
CA GLN A 27 12.54 -16.05 16.04
C GLN A 27 12.43 -14.63 15.52
N LEU A 28 11.21 -14.11 15.34
CA LEU A 28 10.95 -12.78 14.80
C LEU A 28 11.61 -11.66 15.63
N LEU A 29 11.58 -11.80 16.95
CA LEU A 29 12.09 -10.80 17.89
C LEU A 29 13.54 -11.06 18.31
N SER A 30 14.20 -12.10 17.80
CA SER A 30 15.61 -12.35 18.05
C SER A 30 16.50 -11.40 17.26
N PRO A 31 17.63 -10.97 17.81
CA PRO A 31 18.61 -10.20 17.05
C PRO A 31 19.29 -11.04 15.98
N LEU A 32 19.85 -10.38 14.98
CA LEU A 32 20.70 -10.96 13.96
C LEU A 32 21.95 -10.12 13.77
N GLU A 33 23.11 -10.77 13.69
CA GLU A 33 24.38 -10.11 13.33
C GLU A 33 24.64 -10.30 11.85
N LEU A 34 24.78 -9.21 11.10
CA LEU A 34 25.22 -9.20 9.70
C LEU A 34 26.42 -8.27 9.56
N ARG A 35 27.56 -8.78 9.15
CA ARG A 35 28.82 -8.01 8.96
C ARG A 35 29.10 -7.03 10.10
N GLY A 36 28.99 -7.50 11.35
CA GLY A 36 29.19 -6.69 12.55
C GLY A 36 28.09 -5.68 12.88
N LYS A 37 27.04 -5.62 12.09
CA LYS A 37 25.85 -4.82 12.38
C LYS A 37 24.81 -5.68 13.10
N ARG A 38 24.38 -5.21 14.27
CA ARG A 38 23.36 -5.90 15.06
C ARG A 38 21.97 -5.36 14.74
N LEU A 39 21.16 -6.19 14.09
CA LEU A 39 19.73 -5.94 13.88
C LEU A 39 18.98 -6.35 15.17
N PRO A 40 18.18 -5.47 15.80
CA PRO A 40 17.49 -5.80 17.06
C PRO A 40 16.30 -6.77 16.88
N SER A 41 15.83 -6.98 15.67
CA SER A 41 14.77 -7.94 15.30
C SER A 41 14.95 -8.43 13.88
N ARG A 42 14.22 -9.48 13.50
CA ARG A 42 14.24 -10.03 12.13
C ARG A 42 13.33 -9.26 11.16
N VAL A 43 12.68 -8.19 11.61
CA VAL A 43 11.73 -7.41 10.80
C VAL A 43 12.46 -6.38 9.95
N VAL A 44 12.27 -6.45 8.64
CA VAL A 44 12.82 -5.48 7.68
C VAL A 44 11.71 -4.61 7.11
N PHE A 45 11.91 -3.31 7.13
CA PHE A 45 11.12 -2.35 6.37
C PHE A 45 11.79 -2.16 5.01
N THR A 46 11.39 -2.97 4.02
CA THR A 46 12.07 -3.02 2.72
C THR A 46 11.78 -1.80 1.86
N ALA A 47 12.64 -1.56 0.90
CA ALA A 47 12.59 -0.38 0.03
C ALA A 47 11.25 -0.28 -0.75
N HIS A 48 10.75 0.92 -0.84
CA HIS A 48 9.56 1.26 -1.63
C HIS A 48 9.50 2.75 -1.88
N THR A 49 9.13 3.17 -3.07
CA THR A 49 9.01 4.59 -3.42
C THR A 49 7.89 5.25 -2.62
N VAL A 50 8.21 6.24 -1.82
CA VAL A 50 7.26 6.98 -0.96
C VAL A 50 6.79 8.29 -1.59
N SER A 51 7.53 8.81 -2.57
CA SER A 51 7.26 10.10 -3.24
C SER A 51 7.19 11.28 -2.26
N PHE A 52 8.13 11.37 -1.31
CA PHE A 52 8.22 12.44 -0.32
C PHE A 52 9.28 13.49 -0.65
N GLY A 53 10.02 13.32 -1.76
CA GLY A 53 11.04 14.25 -2.17
C GLY A 53 10.47 15.66 -2.35
N GLN A 54 11.08 16.61 -1.68
CA GLN A 54 10.86 18.04 -1.87
C GLN A 54 12.16 18.59 -2.46
N ASP A 55 12.08 19.15 -3.65
CA ASP A 55 13.28 19.61 -4.36
C ASP A 55 14.38 18.54 -4.43
N HIS A 56 14.00 17.28 -4.67
CA HIS A 56 14.88 16.12 -4.84
C HIS A 56 15.71 15.71 -3.61
N VAL A 57 15.39 16.19 -2.41
CA VAL A 57 16.06 15.79 -1.16
C VAL A 57 15.08 15.26 -0.12
N PRO A 58 15.51 14.36 0.79
CA PRO A 58 14.66 13.89 1.88
C PRO A 58 14.39 15.00 2.90
N GLY A 59 13.09 15.27 3.15
CA GLY A 59 12.65 16.27 4.13
C GLY A 59 12.19 15.66 5.46
N GLU A 60 11.61 16.52 6.32
CA GLU A 60 11.06 16.13 7.63
C GLU A 60 10.02 15.00 7.56
N ARG A 61 9.24 14.98 6.48
CA ARG A 61 8.26 13.91 6.24
C ARG A 61 8.90 12.53 6.10
N ALA A 62 10.01 12.44 5.35
CA ALA A 62 10.78 11.20 5.21
C ALA A 62 11.39 10.80 6.56
N ARG A 63 12.00 11.77 7.28
CA ARG A 63 12.57 11.52 8.61
C ARG A 63 11.53 10.92 9.56
N ASP A 64 10.39 11.58 9.73
CA ASP A 64 9.35 11.15 10.67
C ASP A 64 8.73 9.80 10.29
N TYR A 65 8.62 9.54 8.99
CA TYR A 65 8.14 8.27 8.44
C TYR A 65 9.05 7.10 8.81
N TYR A 66 10.35 7.21 8.54
CA TYR A 66 11.31 6.13 8.85
C TYR A 66 11.55 6.00 10.37
N ALA A 67 11.66 7.12 11.09
CA ALA A 67 11.82 7.11 12.54
C ALA A 67 10.66 6.40 13.26
N ALA A 68 9.41 6.58 12.79
CA ALA A 68 8.27 5.90 13.42
C ALA A 68 8.35 4.36 13.31
N ARG A 69 8.92 3.81 12.23
CA ARG A 69 9.11 2.36 12.05
C ARG A 69 10.30 1.86 12.88
N ALA A 70 11.36 2.64 12.96
CA ALA A 70 12.48 2.35 13.84
C ALA A 70 12.05 2.31 15.32
N ALA A 71 11.32 3.33 15.78
CA ALA A 71 10.73 3.38 17.12
C ALA A 71 9.79 2.20 17.41
N GLY A 72 9.12 1.68 16.37
CA GLY A 72 8.26 0.50 16.46
C GLY A 72 9.01 -0.82 16.55
N GLY A 73 10.34 -0.83 16.42
CA GLY A 73 11.19 -2.01 16.59
C GLY A 73 11.55 -2.74 15.29
N ALA A 74 11.49 -2.09 14.14
CA ALA A 74 12.06 -2.64 12.90
C ALA A 74 13.57 -2.87 13.11
N GLY A 75 14.08 -4.05 12.69
CA GLY A 75 15.49 -4.40 12.80
C GLY A 75 16.36 -3.72 11.76
N MET A 76 15.84 -3.59 10.55
CA MET A 76 16.50 -2.91 9.44
C MET A 76 15.48 -2.10 8.63
N ILE A 77 15.91 -0.94 8.15
CA ILE A 77 15.17 -0.10 7.22
C ILE A 77 15.98 0.05 5.96
N VAL A 78 15.40 -0.34 4.82
CA VAL A 78 15.93 -0.03 3.50
C VAL A 78 15.15 1.17 2.95
N MET A 79 15.83 2.28 2.73
CA MET A 79 15.23 3.51 2.22
C MET A 79 14.71 3.32 0.80
N GLU A 80 13.76 4.15 0.40
CA GLU A 80 13.26 4.16 -0.99
C GLU A 80 14.37 4.20 -2.02
N PRO A 81 14.15 3.56 -3.20
CA PRO A 81 15.18 3.45 -4.23
C PRO A 81 15.71 4.80 -4.71
N LEU A 82 17.03 4.96 -4.73
CA LEU A 82 17.78 6.12 -5.18
C LEU A 82 18.27 5.85 -6.62
N PRO A 83 17.82 6.62 -7.63
CA PRO A 83 18.33 6.48 -8.99
C PRO A 83 19.82 6.80 -9.05
N VAL A 84 20.59 5.92 -9.66
CA VAL A 84 22.05 6.11 -9.80
C VAL A 84 22.44 7.00 -11.00
N LEU A 85 21.51 7.20 -11.93
CA LEU A 85 21.64 8.13 -13.06
C LEU A 85 20.30 8.86 -13.28
N PRO A 86 20.30 10.04 -13.90
CA PRO A 86 19.10 10.82 -14.15
C PRO A 86 18.04 10.09 -14.99
N ASN A 87 18.47 9.27 -15.97
CA ASN A 87 17.60 8.49 -16.85
C ASN A 87 17.06 7.18 -16.21
N GLY A 88 17.44 6.89 -14.96
CA GLY A 88 17.02 5.66 -14.26
C GLY A 88 15.80 5.79 -13.37
N GLY A 89 15.22 6.98 -13.25
CA GLY A 89 14.18 7.28 -12.27
C GLY A 89 12.76 6.84 -12.65
N VAL A 90 11.86 6.82 -11.67
CA VAL A 90 10.45 6.38 -11.79
C VAL A 90 9.45 7.51 -11.48
N THR A 91 9.89 8.57 -10.85
CA THR A 91 9.05 9.69 -10.42
C THR A 91 9.85 10.99 -10.35
N PRO A 92 9.23 12.15 -10.65
CA PRO A 92 9.87 13.45 -10.46
C PRO A 92 10.25 13.75 -9.01
N GLN A 93 9.70 13.02 -8.03
CA GLN A 93 10.03 13.17 -6.62
C GLN A 93 11.21 12.29 -6.16
N ASN A 94 11.88 11.58 -7.07
CA ASN A 94 13.09 10.84 -6.72
C ASN A 94 14.15 11.76 -6.11
N TYR A 95 14.89 11.25 -5.11
CA TYR A 95 16.03 11.96 -4.56
C TYR A 95 17.19 11.97 -5.55
N ARG A 96 18.03 13.00 -5.44
CA ARG A 96 19.22 13.17 -6.24
C ARG A 96 20.44 13.25 -5.33
N TYR A 97 21.31 12.25 -5.42
CA TYR A 97 22.52 12.17 -4.61
C TYR A 97 23.58 13.20 -5.01
N ASP A 98 23.52 13.73 -6.24
CA ASP A 98 24.37 14.77 -6.81
C ASP A 98 23.97 16.20 -6.36
N ASP A 99 22.86 16.36 -5.66
CA ASP A 99 22.49 17.62 -4.99
C ASP A 99 23.30 17.77 -3.69
N GLU A 100 23.98 18.89 -3.51
CA GLU A 100 24.82 19.16 -2.31
C GLU A 100 24.00 19.10 -1.00
N ARG A 101 22.70 19.32 -1.06
CA ARG A 101 21.77 19.26 0.08
C ARG A 101 21.43 17.82 0.48
N PHE A 102 21.67 16.84 -0.39
CA PHE A 102 21.25 15.45 -0.16
C PHE A 102 21.92 14.83 1.07
N VAL A 103 23.25 14.88 1.16
CA VAL A 103 24.00 14.26 2.27
C VAL A 103 23.54 14.80 3.63
N PRO A 104 23.51 16.14 3.87
CA PRO A 104 23.04 16.65 5.15
C PRO A 104 21.54 16.36 5.42
N ALA A 105 20.70 16.28 4.37
CA ALA A 105 19.30 15.95 4.49
C ALA A 105 19.10 14.47 4.85
N LEU A 106 19.79 13.57 4.18
CA LEU A 106 19.74 12.14 4.46
C LEU A 106 20.30 11.81 5.86
N ARG A 107 21.37 12.50 6.28
CA ARG A 107 21.93 12.32 7.63
C ARG A 107 20.87 12.51 8.73
N ARG A 108 19.99 13.52 8.62
CA ARG A 108 18.89 13.72 9.57
C ARG A 108 17.91 12.56 9.61
N VAL A 109 17.71 11.86 8.49
CA VAL A 109 16.88 10.64 8.43
C VAL A 109 17.60 9.49 9.12
N VAL A 110 18.87 9.28 8.77
CA VAL A 110 19.72 8.21 9.34
C VAL A 110 19.83 8.35 10.84
N ASP A 111 20.18 9.55 11.34
CA ASP A 111 20.31 9.82 12.78
C ASP A 111 19.01 9.48 13.53
N ALA A 112 17.85 9.92 12.99
CA ALA A 112 16.55 9.64 13.60
C ALA A 112 16.19 8.14 13.60
N VAL A 113 16.70 7.35 12.67
CA VAL A 113 16.53 5.89 12.67
C VAL A 113 17.50 5.23 13.67
N HIS A 114 18.75 5.70 13.71
CA HIS A 114 19.79 5.19 14.60
C HIS A 114 19.49 5.46 16.09
N GLU A 115 18.74 6.53 16.43
CA GLU A 115 18.25 6.77 17.80
C GLU A 115 17.51 5.57 18.39
N HIS A 116 16.98 4.67 17.57
CA HIS A 116 16.25 3.47 17.96
C HIS A 116 17.04 2.16 17.78
N GLY A 117 18.33 2.24 17.43
CA GLY A 117 19.20 1.09 17.20
C GLY A 117 18.86 0.28 15.94
N THR A 118 18.10 0.84 15.02
CA THR A 118 17.71 0.21 13.74
C THR A 118 18.80 0.43 12.71
N VAL A 119 19.17 -0.62 11.98
CA VAL A 119 20.14 -0.55 10.85
C VAL A 119 19.51 0.16 9.66
N PHE A 120 20.24 1.10 9.03
CA PHE A 120 19.77 1.87 7.89
C PHE A 120 20.58 1.59 6.62
N VAL A 121 19.89 1.18 5.56
CA VAL A 121 20.47 0.86 4.24
C VAL A 121 19.82 1.73 3.17
N SER A 122 20.61 2.21 2.18
CA SER A 122 20.09 2.94 1.03
C SER A 122 20.01 2.02 -0.18
N GLN A 123 18.84 1.91 -0.83
CA GLN A 123 18.69 1.11 -2.05
C GLN A 123 19.09 1.92 -3.29
N LEU A 124 19.87 1.33 -4.19
CA LEU A 124 20.35 1.91 -5.44
C LEU A 124 19.69 1.22 -6.63
N TYR A 125 19.32 1.97 -7.66
CA TYR A 125 18.64 1.37 -8.80
C TYR A 125 18.77 2.16 -10.11
N HIS A 126 18.51 1.46 -11.22
CA HIS A 126 18.24 2.03 -12.53
C HIS A 126 17.14 1.22 -13.21
N LEU A 127 16.04 1.86 -13.61
CA LEU A 127 14.89 1.15 -14.17
C LEU A 127 15.09 0.61 -15.60
N GLY A 128 16.07 1.10 -16.32
CA GLY A 128 16.32 0.66 -17.68
C GLY A 128 15.14 0.91 -18.62
N ALA A 129 14.68 -0.13 -19.30
CA ALA A 129 13.52 -0.07 -20.21
C ALA A 129 12.22 0.43 -19.55
N ASN A 130 12.09 0.29 -18.24
CA ASN A 130 10.92 0.71 -17.47
C ASN A 130 11.05 2.11 -16.84
N ALA A 131 12.14 2.85 -17.12
CA ALA A 131 12.31 4.22 -16.65
C ALA A 131 11.19 5.12 -17.20
N ASP A 132 10.78 6.10 -16.41
CA ASP A 132 9.78 7.07 -16.85
C ASP A 132 10.49 8.24 -17.55
N PRO A 133 10.31 8.42 -18.87
CA PRO A 133 11.01 9.49 -19.61
C PRO A 133 10.61 10.90 -19.15
N LEU A 134 9.48 11.03 -18.45
CA LEU A 134 9.05 12.30 -17.84
C LEU A 134 9.67 12.54 -16.45
N ALA A 135 10.30 11.52 -15.87
CA ALA A 135 10.99 11.61 -14.59
C ALA A 135 12.50 11.88 -14.73
N GLY A 136 13.05 11.65 -15.91
CA GLY A 136 14.42 11.93 -16.32
C GLY A 136 14.46 12.54 -17.73
N ASP A 137 15.54 13.16 -18.10
CA ASP A 137 15.63 13.96 -19.34
C ASP A 137 16.16 13.16 -20.55
N SER A 138 16.04 11.83 -20.60
CA SER A 138 16.77 11.07 -21.59
C SER A 138 16.17 9.72 -21.92
N GLU A 139 16.83 9.08 -22.88
CA GLU A 139 16.52 7.77 -23.43
C GLU A 139 16.45 6.67 -22.37
N ARG A 140 15.68 5.64 -22.67
CA ARG A 140 15.60 4.42 -21.86
C ARG A 140 16.68 3.44 -22.30
N TRP A 141 17.49 3.01 -21.34
CA TRP A 141 18.55 2.03 -21.57
C TRP A 141 18.06 0.59 -21.42
N ALA A 142 18.64 -0.30 -22.20
CA ALA A 142 18.36 -1.74 -22.14
C ALA A 142 19.57 -2.57 -22.58
N PRO A 143 19.57 -3.90 -22.35
CA PRO A 143 20.58 -4.79 -22.93
C PRO A 143 20.61 -4.75 -24.47
N GLY A 144 19.47 -4.53 -25.11
CA GLY A 144 19.32 -4.48 -26.57
C GLY A 144 18.37 -3.38 -27.02
N ALA A 145 18.50 -2.97 -28.28
CA ALA A 145 17.55 -2.04 -28.90
C ALA A 145 16.18 -2.70 -29.10
N GLY A 146 15.12 -1.91 -29.08
CA GLY A 146 13.76 -2.40 -29.24
C GLY A 146 12.72 -1.33 -28.92
N LEU A 147 11.49 -1.75 -28.60
CA LEU A 147 10.44 -0.87 -28.12
C LEU A 147 10.33 -0.96 -26.60
N ALA A 148 10.13 0.18 -25.95
CA ALA A 148 9.91 0.25 -24.52
C ALA A 148 8.57 -0.42 -24.12
N PRO A 149 8.51 -1.11 -22.98
CA PRO A 149 7.27 -1.67 -22.48
C PRO A 149 6.19 -0.59 -22.32
N GLY A 150 5.01 -0.83 -22.90
CA GLY A 150 3.83 0.04 -22.72
C GLY A 150 3.90 1.42 -23.38
N GLY A 151 4.84 1.67 -24.31
CA GLY A 151 4.96 2.96 -24.96
C GLY A 151 5.54 2.89 -26.38
N PRO A 152 5.49 3.99 -27.14
CA PRO A 152 6.03 4.09 -28.49
C PRO A 152 7.55 4.34 -28.50
N ASP A 153 8.19 4.56 -27.35
CA ASP A 153 9.59 4.95 -27.26
C ASP A 153 10.53 3.81 -27.67
N GLY A 154 11.61 4.16 -28.35
CA GLY A 154 12.72 3.24 -28.63
C GLY A 154 13.61 3.01 -27.41
N LEU A 155 14.16 1.80 -27.32
CA LEU A 155 15.19 1.47 -26.34
C LEU A 155 16.58 1.67 -26.95
N ARG A 156 17.48 2.29 -26.19
CA ARG A 156 18.90 2.36 -26.53
C ARG A 156 19.62 1.14 -25.94
N ALA A 157 20.27 0.36 -26.81
CA ALA A 157 21.19 -0.69 -26.38
C ALA A 157 22.41 -0.05 -25.73
N MET A 158 22.77 -0.47 -24.53
CA MET A 158 23.96 0.02 -23.83
C MET A 158 25.24 -0.41 -24.53
N ASP A 159 26.20 0.49 -24.60
CA ASP A 159 27.58 0.23 -24.97
C ASP A 159 28.51 0.18 -23.74
N ASP A 160 29.83 0.01 -23.99
CA ASP A 160 30.81 -0.09 -22.90
C ASP A 160 30.95 1.22 -22.10
N GLU A 161 30.73 2.38 -22.72
CA GLU A 161 30.70 3.69 -22.05
C GLU A 161 29.52 3.80 -21.11
N ASP A 162 28.35 3.37 -21.54
CA ASP A 162 27.13 3.35 -20.71
C ASP A 162 27.27 2.41 -19.49
N VAL A 163 27.91 1.25 -19.70
CA VAL A 163 28.22 0.30 -18.62
C VAL A 163 29.15 0.94 -17.59
N ALA A 164 30.24 1.58 -18.04
CA ALA A 164 31.16 2.28 -17.13
C ALA A 164 30.45 3.40 -16.35
N LEU A 165 29.61 4.20 -17.01
CA LEU A 165 28.86 5.28 -16.42
C LEU A 165 27.85 4.74 -15.38
N LEU A 166 27.21 3.61 -15.66
CA LEU A 166 26.28 2.96 -14.71
C LEU A 166 26.99 2.46 -13.45
N VAL A 167 28.18 1.85 -13.60
CA VAL A 167 29.01 1.41 -12.46
C VAL A 167 29.45 2.60 -11.62
N ASP A 168 29.97 3.66 -12.25
CA ASP A 168 30.38 4.89 -11.58
C ASP A 168 29.21 5.57 -10.84
N GLY A 169 28.03 5.58 -11.46
CA GLY A 169 26.81 6.09 -10.85
C GLY A 169 26.42 5.34 -9.57
N HIS A 170 26.53 4.01 -9.57
CA HIS A 170 26.28 3.20 -8.36
C HIS A 170 27.30 3.55 -7.26
N VAL A 171 28.58 3.66 -7.59
CA VAL A 171 29.64 4.01 -6.63
C VAL A 171 29.43 5.42 -6.07
N ALA A 172 29.09 6.39 -6.90
CA ALA A 172 28.85 7.77 -6.48
C ALA A 172 27.62 7.88 -5.55
N ALA A 173 26.52 7.20 -5.90
CA ALA A 173 25.32 7.16 -5.06
C ALA A 173 25.59 6.45 -3.72
N ALA A 174 26.35 5.35 -3.72
CA ALA A 174 26.77 4.66 -2.51
C ALA A 174 27.60 5.57 -1.62
N ARG A 175 28.59 6.26 -2.18
CA ARG A 175 29.46 7.22 -1.46
C ARG A 175 28.63 8.31 -0.77
N ALA A 176 27.63 8.87 -1.44
CA ALA A 176 26.74 9.88 -0.88
C ALA A 176 25.90 9.32 0.30
N ALA A 177 25.34 8.12 0.15
CA ALA A 177 24.56 7.46 1.21
C ALA A 177 25.46 7.15 2.43
N LEU A 178 26.64 6.61 2.23
CA LEU A 178 27.60 6.29 3.30
C LEU A 178 28.11 7.56 3.99
N ALA A 179 28.34 8.64 3.25
CA ALA A 179 28.71 9.95 3.82
C ALA A 179 27.59 10.52 4.70
N ALA A 180 26.34 10.19 4.43
CA ALA A 180 25.20 10.53 5.29
C ALA A 180 25.08 9.65 6.55
N GLY A 181 25.87 8.58 6.67
CA GLY A 181 25.89 7.69 7.84
C GLY A 181 25.17 6.36 7.64
N ALA A 182 24.74 6.01 6.43
CA ALA A 182 24.10 4.73 6.16
C ALA A 182 25.03 3.55 6.53
N ASP A 183 24.44 2.47 7.08
CA ASP A 183 25.14 1.24 7.47
C ASP A 183 25.52 0.37 6.27
N GLY A 184 25.01 0.67 5.10
CA GLY A 184 25.28 -0.03 3.87
C GLY A 184 24.41 0.42 2.71
N VAL A 185 24.54 -0.30 1.61
CA VAL A 185 23.72 -0.11 0.39
C VAL A 185 23.14 -1.44 -0.09
N GLU A 186 22.06 -1.35 -0.84
CA GLU A 186 21.38 -2.48 -1.48
C GLU A 186 21.18 -2.16 -2.96
N CYS A 187 21.48 -3.10 -3.86
CA CYS A 187 21.20 -2.94 -5.28
C CYS A 187 19.88 -3.60 -5.66
N MET A 188 19.00 -2.88 -6.34
CA MET A 188 17.76 -3.43 -6.86
C MET A 188 17.99 -4.11 -8.21
N PHE A 189 18.18 -5.43 -8.19
CA PHE A 189 18.29 -6.33 -9.35
C PHE A 189 17.01 -7.15 -9.50
N ALA A 190 15.87 -6.48 -9.41
CA ALA A 190 14.55 -7.10 -9.36
C ALA A 190 13.53 -6.33 -10.22
N TYR A 191 12.40 -6.97 -10.50
CA TYR A 191 11.22 -6.34 -11.07
C TYR A 191 11.41 -5.76 -12.48
N ASP A 192 12.26 -6.40 -13.30
CA ASP A 192 12.59 -5.96 -14.65
C ASP A 192 13.30 -4.59 -14.67
N THR A 193 14.14 -4.29 -13.66
CA THR A 193 15.09 -3.16 -13.67
C THR A 193 16.28 -3.45 -14.56
N LEU A 194 17.11 -2.47 -14.85
CA LEU A 194 18.18 -2.59 -15.86
C LEU A 194 19.07 -3.80 -15.62
N VAL A 195 19.56 -4.02 -14.40
CA VAL A 195 20.44 -5.18 -14.10
C VAL A 195 19.68 -6.49 -14.16
N ASP A 196 18.41 -6.53 -13.72
CA ASP A 196 17.53 -7.69 -13.89
C ASP A 196 17.33 -8.02 -15.38
N GLN A 197 17.15 -6.99 -16.24
CA GLN A 197 17.09 -7.17 -17.69
C GLN A 197 18.38 -7.80 -18.27
N PHE A 198 19.56 -7.44 -17.75
CA PHE A 198 20.81 -8.08 -18.14
C PHE A 198 20.92 -9.52 -17.67
N LEU A 199 20.49 -9.83 -16.44
CA LEU A 199 20.48 -11.20 -15.89
C LEU A 199 19.52 -12.13 -16.64
N SER A 200 18.39 -11.59 -17.11
CA SER A 200 17.31 -12.37 -17.74
C SER A 200 17.70 -12.89 -19.12
N ALA A 201 17.62 -14.22 -19.33
CA ALA A 201 17.77 -14.83 -20.64
C ALA A 201 16.67 -14.40 -21.64
N GLN A 202 15.51 -14.01 -21.14
CA GLN A 202 14.37 -13.57 -21.96
C GLN A 202 14.49 -12.12 -22.44
N ARG A 203 15.25 -11.28 -21.73
CA ARG A 203 15.47 -9.86 -22.07
C ARG A 203 16.82 -9.59 -22.71
N ASN A 204 17.84 -10.37 -22.36
CA ASN A 204 19.21 -10.16 -22.81
C ASN A 204 19.60 -11.13 -23.93
N HIS A 205 19.58 -10.62 -25.16
CA HIS A 205 19.98 -11.35 -26.36
C HIS A 205 21.34 -10.90 -26.92
N ARG A 206 22.19 -10.30 -26.06
CA ARG A 206 23.54 -9.87 -26.46
C ARG A 206 24.40 -11.07 -26.81
N SER A 207 25.28 -10.87 -27.79
CA SER A 207 26.26 -11.86 -28.23
C SER A 207 27.71 -11.51 -27.83
N ASP A 208 27.86 -10.41 -27.08
CA ASP A 208 29.14 -9.99 -26.50
C ASP A 208 29.35 -10.55 -25.07
N GLY A 209 30.36 -10.06 -24.36
CA GLY A 209 30.70 -10.51 -23.01
C GLY A 209 29.64 -10.21 -21.93
N TYR A 210 28.56 -9.52 -22.27
CA TYR A 210 27.43 -9.22 -21.35
C TYR A 210 26.16 -10.02 -21.65
N GLY A 211 26.22 -11.06 -22.51
CA GLY A 211 25.08 -11.90 -22.89
C GLY A 211 25.40 -13.38 -22.90
N GLY A 212 24.53 -14.17 -23.52
CA GLY A 212 24.71 -15.62 -23.63
C GLY A 212 24.46 -16.42 -22.34
N ALA A 213 25.45 -17.18 -21.86
CA ALA A 213 25.35 -17.95 -20.62
C ALA A 213 25.21 -17.07 -19.39
N LEU A 214 24.85 -17.65 -18.24
CA LEU A 214 24.62 -16.90 -16.99
C LEU A 214 25.83 -16.05 -16.60
N GLU A 215 27.03 -16.56 -16.76
CA GLU A 215 28.29 -15.86 -16.46
C GLU A 215 28.41 -14.53 -17.21
N GLY A 216 28.03 -14.51 -18.51
CA GLY A 216 28.01 -13.31 -19.33
C GLY A 216 26.88 -12.37 -18.94
N ARG A 217 25.66 -12.88 -18.75
CA ARG A 217 24.52 -12.09 -18.32
C ARG A 217 24.71 -11.48 -16.92
N ALA A 218 25.41 -12.18 -16.02
CA ALA A 218 25.71 -11.71 -14.67
C ALA A 218 26.91 -10.74 -14.59
N ARG A 219 27.66 -10.55 -15.70
CA ARG A 219 28.87 -9.74 -15.72
C ARG A 219 28.62 -8.30 -15.24
N LEU A 220 27.57 -7.63 -15.72
CA LEU A 220 27.22 -6.29 -15.30
C LEU A 220 26.94 -6.21 -13.79
N ALA A 221 26.12 -7.14 -13.26
CA ALA A 221 25.83 -7.22 -11.83
C ALA A 221 27.09 -7.41 -11.00
N ARG A 222 28.00 -8.28 -11.45
CA ARG A 222 29.28 -8.54 -10.79
C ARG A 222 30.19 -7.32 -10.80
N GLU A 223 30.34 -6.62 -11.92
CA GLU A 223 31.15 -5.40 -12.01
C GLU A 223 30.64 -4.32 -11.06
N ILE A 224 29.31 -4.10 -10.98
CA ILE A 224 28.69 -3.18 -10.03
C ILE A 224 28.98 -3.61 -8.58
N LEU A 225 28.77 -4.88 -8.23
CA LEU A 225 28.95 -5.38 -6.87
C LEU A 225 30.40 -5.33 -6.41
N GLN A 226 31.35 -5.65 -7.29
CA GLN A 226 32.80 -5.56 -6.99
C GLN A 226 33.24 -4.12 -6.76
N ALA A 227 32.79 -3.18 -7.61
CA ALA A 227 33.06 -1.75 -7.43
C ALA A 227 32.45 -1.20 -6.14
N LEU A 228 31.18 -1.60 -5.84
CA LEU A 228 30.51 -1.23 -4.60
C LEU A 228 31.19 -1.83 -3.37
N ARG A 229 31.64 -3.08 -3.39
CA ARG A 229 32.35 -3.68 -2.25
C ARG A 229 33.64 -2.94 -1.96
N ALA A 230 34.37 -2.49 -2.99
CA ALA A 230 35.57 -1.66 -2.84
C ALA A 230 35.26 -0.31 -2.17
N GLU A 231 34.15 0.34 -2.50
CA GLU A 231 33.72 1.61 -1.89
C GLU A 231 33.13 1.44 -0.48
N VAL A 232 32.28 0.44 -0.29
CA VAL A 232 31.58 0.16 0.97
C VAL A 232 32.53 -0.34 2.05
N GLY A 233 33.59 -1.06 1.65
CA GLY A 233 34.60 -1.65 2.55
C GLY A 233 34.10 -2.92 3.26
N SER A 234 34.87 -3.37 4.26
CA SER A 234 34.62 -4.64 4.97
C SER A 234 33.57 -4.54 6.10
N GLU A 235 33.26 -3.33 6.56
CA GLU A 235 32.47 -3.10 7.79
C GLU A 235 31.00 -2.73 7.54
N ARG A 236 30.62 -2.53 6.27
CA ARG A 236 29.29 -2.09 5.91
C ARG A 236 28.58 -3.10 5.04
N LEU A 237 27.24 -3.08 5.10
CA LEU A 237 26.39 -4.02 4.39
C LEU A 237 26.35 -3.72 2.88
N LEU A 238 26.37 -4.77 2.09
CA LEU A 238 26.08 -4.77 0.67
C LEU A 238 25.04 -5.85 0.39
N GLY A 239 23.82 -5.45 0.09
CA GLY A 239 22.72 -6.35 -0.23
C GLY A 239 22.32 -6.25 -1.70
N ILE A 240 21.51 -7.21 -2.14
CA ILE A 240 20.81 -7.17 -3.42
C ILE A 240 19.33 -7.53 -3.22
N THR A 241 18.47 -7.09 -4.13
CA THR A 241 17.13 -7.68 -4.28
C THR A 241 17.00 -8.35 -5.63
N VAL A 242 16.30 -9.48 -5.67
CA VAL A 242 15.99 -10.23 -6.90
C VAL A 242 14.51 -10.52 -6.99
N THR A 243 14.04 -10.86 -8.20
CA THR A 243 12.65 -11.27 -8.42
C THR A 243 12.54 -12.73 -8.82
N ALA A 244 11.66 -13.46 -8.16
CA ALA A 244 11.33 -14.83 -8.55
C ALA A 244 10.50 -14.93 -9.85
N ALA A 245 10.18 -13.80 -10.48
CA ALA A 245 9.61 -13.78 -11.82
C ALA A 245 10.67 -13.96 -12.92
N MET A 246 11.95 -13.76 -12.61
CA MET A 246 13.05 -14.07 -13.52
C MET A 246 13.32 -15.57 -13.49
N GLU A 247 13.26 -16.23 -14.65
CA GLU A 247 13.61 -17.63 -14.79
C GLU A 247 15.10 -17.83 -14.46
N GLY A 248 15.42 -18.80 -13.59
CA GLY A 248 16.78 -19.04 -13.13
C GLY A 248 17.28 -18.06 -12.08
N TYR A 249 16.39 -17.38 -11.35
CA TYR A 249 16.82 -16.45 -10.30
C TYR A 249 17.60 -17.14 -9.18
N GLU A 250 17.31 -18.42 -8.86
CA GLU A 250 18.05 -19.20 -7.86
C GLU A 250 19.51 -19.38 -8.27
N GLU A 251 19.74 -19.73 -9.53
CA GLU A 251 21.07 -19.90 -10.10
C GLU A 251 21.82 -18.54 -10.15
N ALA A 252 21.12 -17.45 -10.47
CA ALA A 252 21.70 -16.11 -10.44
C ALA A 252 22.11 -15.72 -9.01
N VAL A 253 21.27 -15.99 -8.00
CA VAL A 253 21.61 -15.75 -6.58
C VAL A 253 22.81 -16.58 -6.17
N ALA A 254 22.84 -17.87 -6.49
CA ALA A 254 23.96 -18.75 -6.18
C ALA A 254 25.27 -18.27 -6.83
N HIS A 255 25.21 -17.91 -8.11
CA HIS A 255 26.38 -17.40 -8.86
C HIS A 255 26.89 -16.08 -8.25
N LEU A 256 26.04 -15.09 -8.01
CA LEU A 256 26.43 -13.81 -7.43
C LEU A 256 26.96 -13.93 -6.00
N SER A 257 26.37 -14.84 -5.20
CA SER A 257 26.85 -15.09 -3.84
C SER A 257 28.21 -15.77 -3.78
N ALA A 258 28.57 -16.55 -4.81
CA ALA A 258 29.88 -17.20 -4.93
C ALA A 258 30.97 -16.27 -5.44
N GLU A 259 30.63 -15.34 -6.34
CA GLU A 259 31.58 -14.46 -7.04
C GLU A 259 31.72 -13.07 -6.40
N CYS A 260 30.73 -12.66 -5.55
CA CYS A 260 30.69 -11.34 -4.95
C CYS A 260 30.48 -11.43 -3.43
N GLU A 261 31.13 -10.53 -2.69
CA GLU A 261 30.96 -10.42 -1.23
C GLU A 261 29.67 -9.65 -0.88
N ILE A 262 28.52 -10.27 -1.14
CA ILE A 262 27.20 -9.76 -0.70
C ILE A 262 26.83 -10.34 0.66
N ASP A 263 26.08 -9.59 1.47
CA ASP A 263 25.75 -9.95 2.83
C ASP A 263 24.35 -10.53 2.96
N TYR A 264 23.43 -10.11 2.07
CA TYR A 264 22.07 -10.60 2.06
C TYR A 264 21.40 -10.43 0.69
N VAL A 265 20.31 -11.16 0.48
CA VAL A 265 19.44 -11.04 -0.67
C VAL A 265 17.98 -10.89 -0.24
N GLY A 266 17.29 -9.85 -0.74
CA GLY A 266 15.84 -9.73 -0.69
C GLY A 266 15.22 -10.47 -1.88
N VAL A 267 14.18 -11.27 -1.63
CA VAL A 267 13.50 -12.04 -2.67
C VAL A 267 12.06 -11.60 -2.79
N GLY A 268 11.77 -10.86 -3.86
CA GLY A 268 10.43 -10.47 -4.25
C GLY A 268 9.87 -11.36 -5.36
N HIS A 269 8.69 -11.00 -5.87
CA HIS A 269 8.06 -11.70 -6.99
C HIS A 269 7.39 -10.68 -7.92
N GLY A 270 7.27 -11.00 -9.22
CA GLY A 270 6.63 -10.17 -10.22
C GLY A 270 7.59 -9.24 -10.98
N ASN A 271 7.04 -8.57 -11.96
CA ASN A 271 7.70 -7.63 -12.85
C ASN A 271 6.70 -6.55 -13.32
N TYR A 272 7.12 -5.61 -14.16
CA TYR A 272 6.23 -4.55 -14.66
C TYR A 272 5.12 -5.03 -15.61
N GLU A 273 5.22 -6.25 -16.19
CA GLU A 273 4.13 -6.87 -16.97
C GLU A 273 3.04 -7.43 -16.05
N ALA A 274 3.41 -7.87 -14.85
CA ALA A 274 2.50 -8.40 -13.84
C ALA A 274 2.69 -7.68 -12.48
N PRO A 275 2.43 -6.37 -12.40
CA PRO A 275 2.73 -5.55 -11.23
C PRO A 275 1.93 -5.95 -9.99
N PHE A 276 0.82 -6.69 -10.16
CA PHE A 276 0.07 -7.28 -9.05
C PHE A 276 0.84 -8.40 -8.34
N LEU A 277 1.90 -8.93 -8.91
CA LEU A 277 2.81 -9.87 -8.26
C LEU A 277 3.92 -9.16 -7.47
N ILE A 278 4.36 -7.97 -7.91
CA ILE A 278 5.32 -7.14 -7.17
C ILE A 278 4.71 -6.75 -5.81
N VAL A 279 3.45 -6.34 -5.81
CA VAL A 279 2.74 -5.91 -4.61
C VAL A 279 1.40 -6.66 -4.52
N PRO A 280 1.44 -7.95 -4.13
CA PRO A 280 0.24 -8.79 -4.11
C PRO A 280 -0.89 -8.15 -3.29
N PRO A 281 -2.06 -7.89 -3.91
CA PRO A 281 -3.22 -7.36 -3.19
C PRO A 281 -3.93 -8.44 -2.35
N MET A 282 -5.12 -8.12 -1.84
CA MET A 282 -5.87 -8.99 -0.93
C MET A 282 -6.32 -10.32 -1.56
N GLU A 283 -6.36 -10.40 -2.86
CA GLU A 283 -6.67 -11.59 -3.64
C GLU A 283 -5.61 -12.70 -3.53
N PHE A 284 -4.42 -12.38 -3.03
CA PHE A 284 -3.35 -13.34 -2.76
C PHE A 284 -3.32 -13.71 -1.27
N GLU A 285 -2.94 -14.95 -0.98
CA GLU A 285 -2.80 -15.40 0.40
C GLU A 285 -1.67 -14.66 1.14
N PRO A 286 -1.82 -14.37 2.43
CA PRO A 286 -0.75 -13.87 3.26
C PRO A 286 0.45 -14.81 3.27
N GLY A 287 1.69 -14.26 3.18
CA GLY A 287 2.91 -15.04 3.09
C GLY A 287 3.24 -15.54 1.67
N HIS A 288 2.57 -15.01 0.64
CA HIS A 288 2.74 -15.38 -0.78
C HIS A 288 4.20 -15.46 -1.23
N GLY A 289 5.09 -14.63 -0.72
CA GLY A 289 6.50 -14.59 -1.12
C GLY A 289 7.42 -15.59 -0.43
N VAL A 290 6.99 -16.19 0.68
CA VAL A 290 7.84 -17.08 1.50
C VAL A 290 8.41 -18.27 0.72
N PRO A 291 7.64 -18.97 -0.14
CA PRO A 291 8.17 -20.10 -0.92
C PRO A 291 9.33 -19.71 -1.87
N PHE A 292 9.31 -18.49 -2.41
CA PHE A 292 10.37 -18.00 -3.29
C PHE A 292 11.67 -17.74 -2.51
N ALA A 293 11.57 -17.10 -1.34
CA ALA A 293 12.73 -16.89 -0.47
C ALA A 293 13.35 -18.23 -0.03
N ALA A 294 12.54 -19.22 0.29
CA ALA A 294 13.02 -20.56 0.66
C ALA A 294 13.81 -21.24 -0.46
N ARG A 295 13.47 -21.00 -1.73
CA ARG A 295 14.22 -21.54 -2.88
C ARG A 295 15.58 -20.85 -3.01
N ALA A 296 15.63 -19.52 -2.93
CA ALA A 296 16.88 -18.76 -2.95
C ALA A 296 17.81 -19.17 -1.79
N LYS A 297 17.26 -19.37 -0.57
CA LYS A 297 18.04 -19.80 0.59
C LYS A 297 18.67 -21.18 0.39
N ARG A 298 17.98 -22.11 -0.26
CA ARG A 298 18.56 -23.40 -0.60
C ARG A 298 19.64 -23.32 -1.67
N ALA A 299 19.51 -22.39 -2.62
CA ALA A 299 20.46 -22.19 -3.71
C ALA A 299 21.77 -21.51 -3.24
N ALA A 300 21.71 -20.66 -2.22
CA ALA A 300 22.88 -19.94 -1.67
C ALA A 300 22.98 -20.16 -0.14
N PRO A 301 23.39 -21.37 0.32
CA PRO A 301 23.57 -21.64 1.73
C PRO A 301 24.61 -20.70 2.35
N GLY A 302 24.26 -20.06 3.47
CA GLY A 302 25.15 -19.11 4.16
C GLY A 302 24.89 -17.64 3.83
N LEU A 303 24.20 -17.33 2.73
CA LEU A 303 23.70 -15.98 2.45
C LEU A 303 22.43 -15.73 3.27
N ALA A 304 22.32 -14.56 3.92
CA ALA A 304 21.10 -14.17 4.61
C ALA A 304 20.00 -13.83 3.58
N VAL A 305 18.79 -14.32 3.81
CA VAL A 305 17.66 -14.16 2.89
C VAL A 305 16.52 -13.40 3.56
N ILE A 306 16.04 -12.35 2.92
CA ILE A 306 14.82 -11.61 3.30
C ILE A 306 13.65 -12.13 2.46
N ALA A 307 12.62 -12.67 3.11
CA ALA A 307 11.38 -13.04 2.43
C ALA A 307 10.48 -11.82 2.25
N GLU A 308 10.07 -11.52 1.03
CA GLU A 308 9.14 -10.43 0.71
C GLU A 308 7.85 -10.96 0.07
N GLY A 309 6.73 -10.31 0.33
CA GLY A 309 5.46 -10.63 -0.31
C GLY A 309 4.34 -11.01 0.66
N ARG A 310 3.54 -10.00 1.05
CA ARG A 310 2.32 -10.13 1.84
C ARG A 310 2.51 -10.81 3.21
N ILE A 311 3.65 -10.60 3.85
CA ILE A 311 3.85 -10.96 5.28
C ILE A 311 3.28 -9.78 6.10
N ASN A 312 2.04 -9.94 6.57
CA ASN A 312 1.27 -8.85 7.18
C ASN A 312 0.93 -9.09 8.66
N GLN A 313 1.30 -10.24 9.21
CA GLN A 313 1.07 -10.62 10.61
C GLN A 313 2.32 -11.27 11.21
N PRO A 314 2.58 -11.09 12.52
CA PRO A 314 3.73 -11.69 13.20
C PRO A 314 3.75 -13.22 13.16
N GLU A 315 2.57 -13.87 13.17
CA GLU A 315 2.43 -15.32 13.13
C GLU A 315 2.97 -15.93 11.83
N ILE A 316 2.76 -15.24 10.71
CA ILE A 316 3.25 -15.67 9.39
C ILE A 316 4.77 -15.48 9.33
N ALA A 317 5.26 -14.36 9.85
CA ALA A 317 6.66 -14.04 9.92
C ALA A 317 7.43 -15.05 10.79
N GLU A 318 6.92 -15.32 11.99
CA GLU A 318 7.51 -16.30 12.92
C GLU A 318 7.60 -17.70 12.29
N ARG A 319 6.51 -18.15 11.65
CA ARG A 319 6.49 -19.46 10.99
C ARG A 319 7.53 -19.55 9.88
N ALA A 320 7.63 -18.53 9.02
CA ALA A 320 8.61 -18.51 7.92
C ALA A 320 10.05 -18.60 8.44
N LEU A 321 10.36 -17.94 9.55
CA LEU A 321 11.66 -17.98 10.21
C LEU A 321 11.90 -19.32 10.90
N ALA A 322 10.93 -19.84 11.65
CA ALA A 322 11.03 -21.10 12.38
C ALA A 322 11.19 -22.30 11.45
N GLU A 323 10.55 -22.28 10.28
CA GLU A 323 10.69 -23.30 9.24
C GLU A 323 12.01 -23.17 8.44
N GLY A 324 12.83 -22.13 8.72
CA GLY A 324 14.09 -21.89 8.02
C GLY A 324 13.91 -21.47 6.55
N ALA A 325 12.75 -20.94 6.19
CA ALA A 325 12.48 -20.45 4.84
C ALA A 325 13.24 -19.15 4.51
N CYS A 326 13.59 -18.38 5.53
CA CYS A 326 14.34 -17.13 5.42
C CYS A 326 15.07 -16.82 6.74
N ASP A 327 15.91 -15.77 6.76
CA ASP A 327 16.59 -15.27 7.94
C ASP A 327 15.97 -13.98 8.46
N LEU A 328 15.33 -13.23 7.55
CA LEU A 328 14.70 -11.94 7.77
C LEU A 328 13.36 -11.89 7.02
N VAL A 329 12.45 -11.05 7.48
CA VAL A 329 11.11 -10.90 6.89
C VAL A 329 10.82 -9.46 6.52
N GLY A 330 10.49 -9.22 5.26
CA GLY A 330 10.06 -7.94 4.72
C GLY A 330 8.59 -7.67 5.04
N MET A 331 8.32 -6.87 6.07
CA MET A 331 6.95 -6.54 6.53
C MET A 331 6.51 -5.14 6.14
N THR A 332 6.90 -4.65 4.98
CA THR A 332 6.77 -3.24 4.56
C THR A 332 5.35 -2.70 4.68
N ARG A 333 4.37 -3.31 4.03
CA ARG A 333 2.97 -2.83 4.11
C ARG A 333 2.34 -3.02 5.48
N ALA A 334 2.78 -4.02 6.25
CA ALA A 334 2.38 -4.17 7.66
C ALA A 334 2.83 -2.95 8.47
N LEU A 335 4.10 -2.53 8.33
CA LEU A 335 4.66 -1.37 9.01
C LEU A 335 4.13 -0.02 8.48
N ILE A 336 3.64 0.03 7.24
CA ILE A 336 2.87 1.20 6.75
C ILE A 336 1.52 1.30 7.45
N ALA A 337 0.83 0.15 7.60
CA ALA A 337 -0.46 0.10 8.27
C ALA A 337 -0.33 0.32 9.78
N ASP A 338 0.68 -0.27 10.39
CA ASP A 338 0.97 -0.14 11.83
C ASP A 338 2.48 -0.16 12.09
N PRO A 339 3.12 0.99 12.35
CA PRO A 339 4.54 1.03 12.61
C PRO A 339 4.96 0.26 13.89
N LEU A 340 4.01 -0.04 14.78
CA LEU A 340 4.26 -0.70 16.08
C LEU A 340 4.17 -2.23 16.03
N VAL A 341 4.07 -2.85 14.85
CA VAL A 341 3.94 -4.33 14.73
C VAL A 341 4.99 -5.09 15.56
N PRO A 342 6.31 -4.80 15.49
CA PRO A 342 7.28 -5.53 16.29
C PRO A 342 7.13 -5.27 17.81
N ALA A 343 6.86 -4.03 18.20
CA ALA A 343 6.64 -3.68 19.60
C ALA A 343 5.43 -4.39 20.19
N ARG A 344 4.29 -4.38 19.47
CA ARG A 344 3.07 -5.08 19.89
C ARG A 344 3.23 -6.59 19.94
N ALA A 345 3.98 -7.16 19.01
CA ALA A 345 4.34 -8.58 19.06
C ALA A 345 5.16 -8.92 20.32
N ARG A 346 6.12 -8.05 20.68
CA ARG A 346 6.92 -8.19 21.90
C ARG A 346 6.08 -8.09 23.16
N ASP A 347 5.15 -7.12 23.20
CA ASP A 347 4.32 -6.83 24.36
C ASP A 347 3.11 -7.78 24.49
N GLY A 348 2.94 -8.72 23.57
CA GLY A 348 1.80 -9.66 23.56
C GLY A 348 0.47 -9.02 23.11
N GLU A 349 0.51 -7.85 22.51
CA GLU A 349 -0.65 -7.06 22.08
C GLU A 349 -0.99 -7.24 20.58
N THR A 350 -0.87 -8.46 20.05
CA THR A 350 -1.08 -8.73 18.61
C THR A 350 -2.49 -8.44 18.13
N ASP A 351 -3.48 -8.53 19.00
CA ASP A 351 -4.87 -8.15 18.75
C ASP A 351 -5.07 -6.65 18.50
N ARG A 352 -4.09 -5.81 18.90
CA ARG A 352 -4.07 -4.38 18.61
C ARG A 352 -3.42 -4.02 17.29
N ILE A 353 -2.75 -4.98 16.63
CA ILE A 353 -2.10 -4.72 15.35
C ILE A 353 -3.15 -4.40 14.30
N ARG A 354 -2.99 -3.23 13.69
CA ARG A 354 -3.77 -2.79 12.54
C ARG A 354 -3.18 -3.41 11.28
N ALA A 355 -3.65 -4.63 10.94
CA ALA A 355 -3.10 -5.41 9.86
C ALA A 355 -3.27 -4.75 8.48
N CYS A 356 -2.30 -4.96 7.59
CA CYS A 356 -2.44 -4.56 6.19
C CYS A 356 -3.39 -5.51 5.46
N ILE A 357 -4.51 -5.00 4.98
CA ILE A 357 -5.52 -5.79 4.26
C ILE A 357 -5.21 -6.02 2.77
N GLY A 358 -4.09 -5.49 2.25
CA GLY A 358 -3.76 -5.62 0.82
C GLY A 358 -4.61 -4.75 -0.12
N TYR A 359 -5.20 -3.67 0.36
CA TYR A 359 -6.00 -2.73 -0.43
C TYR A 359 -5.19 -2.00 -1.52
N ASN A 360 -3.89 -1.85 -1.32
CA ASN A 360 -2.92 -1.26 -2.26
C ASN A 360 -3.14 0.24 -2.58
N LEU A 361 -3.78 1.01 -1.69
CA LEU A 361 -3.83 2.48 -1.82
C LEU A 361 -2.44 3.10 -1.93
N CYS A 362 -1.46 2.61 -1.15
CA CYS A 362 -0.08 3.07 -1.18
C CYS A 362 0.50 2.99 -2.60
N ILE A 363 0.26 1.88 -3.30
CA ILE A 363 0.72 1.67 -4.67
C ILE A 363 -0.06 2.51 -5.67
N ALA A 364 -1.39 2.55 -5.57
CA ALA A 364 -2.22 3.37 -6.47
C ALA A 364 -1.83 4.86 -6.42
N ARG A 365 -1.49 5.37 -5.25
CA ARG A 365 -1.01 6.75 -5.09
C ARG A 365 0.37 6.95 -5.70
N ARG A 366 1.31 6.05 -5.40
CA ARG A 366 2.68 6.09 -5.97
C ARG A 366 2.64 6.07 -7.50
N MET A 367 1.83 5.21 -8.11
CA MET A 367 1.71 5.14 -9.58
C MET A 367 1.12 6.42 -10.19
N ARG A 368 0.37 7.20 -9.41
CA ARG A 368 -0.12 8.54 -9.78
C ARG A 368 0.85 9.67 -9.40
N LYS A 369 2.09 9.36 -9.02
CA LYS A 369 3.11 10.33 -8.56
C LYS A 369 2.72 11.14 -7.30
N PHE A 370 1.82 10.60 -6.49
CA PHE A 370 1.45 11.20 -5.20
C PHE A 370 2.18 10.50 -4.05
N PRO A 371 2.45 11.24 -2.96
CA PRO A 371 2.92 10.64 -1.72
C PRO A 371 2.04 9.48 -1.28
N ILE A 372 2.67 8.40 -0.79
CA ILE A 372 1.92 7.23 -0.30
C ILE A 372 0.97 7.60 0.84
N ALA A 373 -0.06 6.78 1.00
CA ALA A 373 -0.98 6.80 2.13
C ALA A 373 -1.48 5.38 2.40
N CYS A 374 -2.07 5.15 3.55
CA CYS A 374 -2.66 3.86 3.91
C CYS A 374 -4.16 4.01 4.14
N VAL A 375 -4.93 3.02 3.68
CA VAL A 375 -6.39 2.97 3.95
C VAL A 375 -6.68 2.81 5.44
N GLN A 376 -5.88 2.02 6.14
CA GLN A 376 -6.01 1.74 7.57
C GLN A 376 -5.47 2.85 8.45
N ASN A 377 -4.37 3.50 8.04
CA ASN A 377 -3.59 4.41 8.86
C ASN A 377 -3.54 5.82 8.26
N PRO A 378 -4.40 6.75 8.71
CA PRO A 378 -4.37 8.14 8.25
C PRO A 378 -3.07 8.88 8.53
N ALA A 379 -2.29 8.41 9.52
CA ALA A 379 -1.00 9.01 9.86
C ALA A 379 0.13 8.58 8.92
N ALA A 380 -0.02 7.49 8.16
CA ALA A 380 1.04 7.02 7.25
C ALA A 380 1.48 8.10 6.25
N GLY A 381 2.74 8.50 6.32
CA GLY A 381 3.31 9.62 5.57
C GLY A 381 2.89 11.00 6.05
N ASN A 382 2.27 11.10 7.23
CA ASN A 382 1.95 12.36 7.93
C ASN A 382 2.16 12.20 9.45
N GLU A 383 3.16 11.44 9.84
CA GLU A 383 3.42 11.00 11.21
C GLU A 383 3.52 12.19 12.17
N ARG A 384 4.15 13.30 11.76
CA ARG A 384 4.28 14.52 12.57
C ARG A 384 2.92 15.17 12.90
N ALA A 385 2.03 15.24 11.93
CA ALA A 385 0.75 15.94 12.08
C ALA A 385 -0.35 15.06 12.66
N LEU A 386 -0.29 13.75 12.39
CA LEU A 386 -1.35 12.79 12.68
C LEU A 386 -0.88 11.61 13.53
N GLY A 387 0.42 11.48 13.78
CA GLY A 387 0.97 10.43 14.65
C GLY A 387 0.79 10.76 16.13
N GLY A 388 0.46 9.73 16.91
CA GLY A 388 0.29 9.85 18.35
C GLY A 388 -0.96 10.65 18.76
N LEU A 389 -1.89 9.98 19.43
CA LEU A 389 -3.08 10.65 19.96
C LEU A 389 -2.72 11.39 21.25
N GLN A 390 -2.76 12.71 21.22
CA GLN A 390 -2.59 13.52 22.41
C GLN A 390 -3.90 13.61 23.20
N PRO A 391 -3.88 13.52 24.52
CA PRO A 391 -5.06 13.75 25.35
C PRO A 391 -5.72 15.08 25.03
N ALA A 392 -7.04 15.09 25.02
CA ALA A 392 -7.82 16.32 24.89
C ALA A 392 -7.56 17.22 26.11
N ARG A 393 -7.46 18.55 25.87
CA ARG A 393 -7.30 19.51 26.98
C ARG A 393 -8.53 19.53 27.87
N GLU A 394 -9.70 19.43 27.26
CA GLU A 394 -11.01 19.43 27.91
C GLU A 394 -11.84 18.26 27.37
N PRO A 395 -11.89 17.12 28.09
CA PRO A 395 -12.73 15.99 27.70
C PRO A 395 -14.20 16.37 27.62
N GLN A 396 -14.86 16.01 26.52
CA GLN A 396 -16.25 16.32 26.22
C GLN A 396 -17.09 15.07 26.06
N SER A 397 -18.43 15.20 26.09
CA SER A 397 -19.36 14.17 25.67
C SER A 397 -19.58 14.26 24.16
N VAL A 398 -19.26 13.20 23.43
CA VAL A 398 -19.39 13.12 21.96
C VAL A 398 -20.37 12.01 21.61
N LEU A 399 -21.41 12.36 20.86
CA LEU A 399 -22.35 11.40 20.31
C LEU A 399 -22.04 11.19 18.84
N VAL A 400 -21.80 9.95 18.43
CA VAL A 400 -21.58 9.58 17.04
C VAL A 400 -22.81 8.86 16.50
N VAL A 401 -23.39 9.35 15.41
CA VAL A 401 -24.55 8.75 14.75
C VAL A 401 -24.11 8.03 13.48
N GLY A 402 -24.16 6.70 13.52
CA GLY A 402 -23.70 5.78 12.48
C GLY A 402 -22.39 5.08 12.83
N ALA A 403 -22.39 3.74 12.81
CA ALA A 403 -21.23 2.87 13.06
C ALA A 403 -20.58 2.35 11.75
N GLY A 404 -20.63 3.11 10.66
CA GLY A 404 -19.80 2.91 9.49
C GLY A 404 -18.33 3.28 9.80
N LEU A 405 -17.40 3.07 8.85
CA LEU A 405 -15.97 3.31 9.09
C LEU A 405 -15.62 4.72 9.56
N ALA A 406 -16.33 5.74 9.05
CA ALA A 406 -16.10 7.12 9.47
C ALA A 406 -16.47 7.32 10.95
N GLY A 407 -17.64 6.80 11.38
CA GLY A 407 -18.11 6.90 12.76
C GLY A 407 -17.25 6.09 13.72
N LEU A 408 -16.93 4.83 13.38
CA LEU A 408 -16.04 3.97 14.18
C LEU A 408 -14.66 4.61 14.40
N GLU A 409 -14.07 5.20 13.35
CA GLU A 409 -12.77 5.87 13.46
C GLU A 409 -12.86 7.15 14.28
N ALA A 410 -13.92 7.94 14.11
CA ALA A 410 -14.16 9.14 14.92
C ALA A 410 -14.31 8.79 16.40
N ALA A 411 -15.10 7.77 16.71
CA ALA A 411 -15.31 7.30 18.08
C ALA A 411 -13.99 6.81 18.71
N ARG A 412 -13.22 6.00 17.98
CA ARG A 412 -11.95 5.47 18.44
C ARG A 412 -10.94 6.58 18.78
N VAL A 413 -10.80 7.55 17.89
CA VAL A 413 -9.84 8.66 18.07
C VAL A 413 -10.28 9.59 19.19
N ALA A 414 -11.58 9.93 19.26
CA ALA A 414 -12.12 10.77 20.32
C ALA A 414 -11.94 10.10 21.70
N ALA A 415 -12.34 8.81 21.83
CA ALA A 415 -12.17 8.06 23.07
C ALA A 415 -10.70 7.89 23.45
N GLY A 416 -9.83 7.60 22.48
CA GLY A 416 -8.38 7.51 22.69
C GLY A 416 -7.73 8.82 23.16
N ARG A 417 -8.42 9.95 22.95
CA ARG A 417 -8.02 11.27 23.48
C ARG A 417 -8.67 11.61 24.84
N GLY A 418 -9.52 10.72 25.37
CA GLY A 418 -10.16 10.88 26.69
C GLY A 418 -11.56 11.49 26.65
N HIS A 419 -12.18 11.69 25.46
CA HIS A 419 -13.58 12.09 25.40
C HIS A 419 -14.50 10.93 25.79
N ARG A 420 -15.69 11.27 26.36
CA ARG A 420 -16.76 10.28 26.62
C ARG A 420 -17.55 10.11 25.34
N VAL A 421 -17.52 8.93 24.74
CA VAL A 421 -18.11 8.67 23.43
C VAL A 421 -19.19 7.61 23.53
N THR A 422 -20.36 7.89 22.91
CA THR A 422 -21.41 6.91 22.63
C THR A 422 -21.64 6.88 21.11
N VAL A 423 -21.83 5.68 20.56
CA VAL A 423 -22.14 5.47 19.14
C VAL A 423 -23.54 4.91 19.01
N LEU A 424 -24.38 5.51 18.16
CA LEU A 424 -25.70 5.01 17.80
C LEU A 424 -25.68 4.46 16.40
N GLU A 425 -26.20 3.23 16.21
CA GLU A 425 -26.30 2.57 14.93
C GLU A 425 -27.71 2.01 14.72
N ARG A 426 -28.33 2.29 13.57
CA ARG A 426 -29.68 1.82 13.26
C ARG A 426 -29.74 0.32 12.96
N ASP A 427 -28.66 -0.22 12.36
CA ASP A 427 -28.57 -1.63 12.00
C ASP A 427 -28.13 -2.46 13.22
N GLU A 428 -28.30 -3.79 13.14
CA GLU A 428 -27.90 -4.74 14.19
C GLU A 428 -26.39 -4.99 14.24
N ALA A 429 -25.63 -4.44 13.25
CA ALA A 429 -24.18 -4.62 13.14
C ALA A 429 -23.48 -3.37 12.64
N ALA A 430 -22.25 -3.16 13.12
CA ALA A 430 -21.39 -2.10 12.62
C ALA A 430 -20.83 -2.44 11.23
N GLY A 431 -20.40 -1.41 10.49
CA GLY A 431 -19.67 -1.52 9.22
C GLY A 431 -20.37 -0.84 8.04
N GLY A 432 -21.70 -0.78 8.04
CA GLY A 432 -22.48 -0.13 6.99
C GLY A 432 -22.16 -0.71 5.60
N GLN A 433 -21.93 0.15 4.61
CA GLN A 433 -21.67 -0.28 3.21
C GLN A 433 -20.44 -1.18 3.04
N VAL A 434 -19.46 -1.14 3.95
CA VAL A 434 -18.25 -1.98 3.86
C VAL A 434 -18.59 -3.46 4.00
N ASN A 435 -19.62 -3.81 4.74
CA ASN A 435 -20.09 -5.20 4.87
C ASN A 435 -20.52 -5.79 3.50
N LEU A 436 -21.16 -4.98 2.64
CA LEU A 436 -21.51 -5.40 1.28
C LEU A 436 -20.27 -5.67 0.42
N ILE A 437 -19.25 -4.81 0.53
CA ILE A 437 -17.99 -4.99 -0.20
C ILE A 437 -17.23 -6.21 0.31
N ALA A 438 -17.19 -6.44 1.62
CA ALA A 438 -16.57 -7.61 2.22
C ALA A 438 -17.23 -8.94 1.78
N GLY A 439 -18.51 -8.92 1.40
CA GLY A 439 -19.24 -10.06 0.83
C GLY A 439 -18.91 -10.37 -0.64
N LEU A 440 -18.19 -9.50 -1.35
CA LEU A 440 -17.80 -9.73 -2.73
C LEU A 440 -16.65 -10.76 -2.83
N PRO A 441 -16.55 -11.48 -3.96
CA PRO A 441 -15.48 -12.45 -4.17
C PRO A 441 -14.09 -11.85 -3.91
N LEU A 442 -13.28 -12.54 -3.10
CA LEU A 442 -11.90 -12.17 -2.75
C LEU A 442 -11.75 -10.78 -2.06
N GLN A 443 -12.84 -10.20 -1.54
CA GLN A 443 -12.83 -8.93 -0.84
C GLN A 443 -13.03 -9.07 0.69
N GLY A 444 -12.98 -10.28 1.24
CA GLY A 444 -13.24 -10.55 2.66
C GLY A 444 -12.39 -9.73 3.65
N SER A 445 -11.16 -9.37 3.28
CA SER A 445 -10.28 -8.55 4.12
C SER A 445 -10.82 -7.14 4.43
N PHE A 446 -11.87 -6.68 3.74
CA PHE A 446 -12.56 -5.45 4.14
C PHE A 446 -13.23 -5.53 5.51
N ALA A 447 -13.64 -6.72 5.93
CA ALA A 447 -14.20 -6.93 7.28
C ALA A 447 -13.19 -6.57 8.38
N GLU A 448 -11.90 -6.81 8.17
CA GLU A 448 -10.82 -6.46 9.11
C GLU A 448 -10.77 -4.95 9.42
N LEU A 449 -11.24 -4.09 8.51
CA LEU A 449 -11.36 -2.64 8.77
C LEU A 449 -12.34 -2.35 9.90
N VAL A 450 -13.45 -3.08 9.93
CA VAL A 450 -14.54 -2.92 10.91
C VAL A 450 -14.14 -3.62 12.21
N ASP A 451 -13.71 -4.88 12.13
CA ASP A 451 -13.41 -5.72 13.29
C ASP A 451 -12.34 -5.12 14.19
N TRP A 452 -11.23 -4.64 13.60
CA TRP A 452 -10.17 -3.99 14.36
C TRP A 452 -10.71 -2.74 15.11
N ARG A 453 -11.54 -1.91 14.45
CA ARG A 453 -12.11 -0.71 15.09
C ARG A 453 -13.08 -1.06 16.20
N ARG A 454 -13.91 -2.08 16.02
CA ARG A 454 -14.80 -2.57 17.06
C ARG A 454 -14.03 -3.05 18.31
N GLN A 455 -12.96 -3.83 18.10
CA GLN A 455 -12.09 -4.28 19.20
C GLN A 455 -11.43 -3.09 19.93
N GLU A 456 -10.96 -2.08 19.20
CA GLU A 456 -10.40 -0.88 19.81
C GLU A 456 -11.45 -0.07 20.59
N LEU A 457 -12.69 0.05 20.08
CA LEU A 457 -13.78 0.71 20.80
C LEU A 457 -14.13 -0.03 22.10
N GLN A 458 -14.21 -1.35 22.04
CA GLN A 458 -14.43 -2.19 23.23
C GLN A 458 -13.33 -1.98 24.28
N ARG A 459 -12.07 -1.95 23.86
CA ARG A 459 -10.93 -1.71 24.75
C ARG A 459 -10.97 -0.31 25.38
N LEU A 460 -11.41 0.68 24.62
CA LEU A 460 -11.56 2.07 25.09
C LEU A 460 -12.85 2.29 25.92
N GLY A 461 -13.66 1.26 26.14
CA GLY A 461 -14.91 1.36 26.88
C GLY A 461 -15.98 2.20 26.20
N VAL A 462 -15.94 2.29 24.85
CA VAL A 462 -16.96 3.01 24.08
C VAL A 462 -18.22 2.16 23.95
N GLU A 463 -19.36 2.71 24.34
CA GLU A 463 -20.66 2.11 24.17
C GLU A 463 -21.14 2.26 22.73
N VAL A 464 -21.57 1.15 22.11
CA VAL A 464 -22.20 1.13 20.79
C VAL A 464 -23.60 0.55 20.94
N GLU A 465 -24.62 1.38 20.72
CA GLU A 465 -26.02 1.02 20.79
C GLU A 465 -26.56 0.72 19.39
N PHE A 466 -26.90 -0.52 19.14
CA PHE A 466 -27.47 -1.02 17.89
C PHE A 466 -28.99 -0.95 17.87
N GLY A 467 -29.61 -0.95 16.68
CA GLY A 467 -31.07 -0.87 16.51
C GLY A 467 -31.64 0.51 16.82
N VAL A 468 -30.80 1.55 16.89
CA VAL A 468 -31.21 2.92 17.21
C VAL A 468 -31.19 3.79 15.97
N ASP A 469 -32.32 4.03 15.34
CA ASP A 469 -32.44 5.00 14.24
C ASP A 469 -32.56 6.41 14.83
N ALA A 470 -31.43 7.05 15.05
CA ALA A 470 -31.36 8.29 15.80
C ALA A 470 -31.79 9.50 14.97
N ASP A 471 -32.82 10.20 15.43
CA ASP A 471 -33.24 11.51 14.97
C ASP A 471 -32.63 12.65 15.82
N ALA A 472 -32.88 13.90 15.44
CA ALA A 472 -32.43 15.07 16.19
C ALA A 472 -33.05 15.16 17.60
N GLY A 473 -34.19 14.56 17.84
CA GLY A 473 -34.82 14.47 19.14
C GLY A 473 -34.08 13.53 20.08
N GLU A 474 -33.71 12.33 19.58
CA GLU A 474 -32.88 11.37 20.31
C GLU A 474 -31.53 11.99 20.68
N CYS A 475 -30.87 12.64 19.72
CA CYS A 475 -29.62 13.35 19.99
C CYS A 475 -29.76 14.43 21.06
N ALA A 476 -30.86 15.21 21.03
CA ALA A 476 -31.11 16.24 22.02
C ALA A 476 -31.32 15.69 23.43
N ARG A 477 -32.07 14.56 23.57
CA ARG A 477 -32.31 13.91 24.89
C ARG A 477 -31.01 13.50 25.57
N ARG A 478 -29.98 13.13 24.81
CA ARG A 478 -28.68 12.71 25.35
C ARG A 478 -27.76 13.88 25.72
N SER A 479 -28.12 15.09 25.33
CA SER A 479 -27.41 16.33 25.69
C SER A 479 -25.90 16.27 25.47
N PRO A 480 -25.39 15.83 24.28
CA PRO A 480 -23.98 15.80 24.02
C PRO A 480 -23.39 17.19 23.82
N ALA A 481 -22.10 17.36 24.11
CA ALA A 481 -21.37 18.58 23.78
C ALA A 481 -21.17 18.72 22.25
N LEU A 482 -21.06 17.60 21.54
CA LEU A 482 -20.95 17.53 20.09
C LEU A 482 -21.61 16.28 19.52
N VAL A 483 -22.34 16.43 18.41
CA VAL A 483 -22.82 15.31 17.59
C VAL A 483 -21.94 15.18 16.35
N VAL A 484 -21.43 13.97 16.09
CA VAL A 484 -20.71 13.60 14.88
C VAL A 484 -21.65 12.75 14.02
N VAL A 485 -22.10 13.28 12.90
CA VAL A 485 -23.01 12.59 11.98
C VAL A 485 -22.22 11.83 10.93
N ALA A 486 -22.31 10.50 10.97
CA ALA A 486 -21.67 9.52 10.10
C ALA A 486 -22.69 8.55 9.46
N THR A 487 -23.90 9.04 9.19
CA THR A 487 -25.06 8.31 8.68
C THR A 487 -24.88 7.75 7.26
N GLY A 488 -23.75 8.04 6.61
CA GLY A 488 -23.43 7.51 5.29
C GLY A 488 -24.23 8.20 4.17
N ALA A 489 -24.55 7.42 3.14
CA ALA A 489 -25.25 7.89 1.95
C ALA A 489 -26.14 6.76 1.39
N ALA A 490 -27.19 7.13 0.68
CA ALA A 490 -28.08 6.22 -0.03
C ALA A 490 -27.77 6.17 -1.54
N PRO A 491 -28.00 5.04 -2.23
CA PRO A 491 -27.86 4.99 -3.69
C PRO A 491 -28.76 6.04 -4.35
N THR A 492 -28.21 6.78 -5.30
CA THR A 492 -29.02 7.67 -6.14
C THR A 492 -29.91 6.83 -7.06
N ALA A 493 -31.20 7.01 -6.99
CA ALA A 493 -32.15 6.25 -7.78
C ALA A 493 -31.93 6.48 -9.29
N LEU A 494 -32.00 5.42 -10.06
CA LEU A 494 -32.00 5.43 -11.52
C LEU A 494 -33.23 4.65 -12.01
N SER A 495 -34.18 5.36 -12.62
CA SER A 495 -35.46 4.75 -13.07
C SER A 495 -35.21 3.57 -14.00
N GLY A 496 -35.98 2.51 -13.85
CA GLY A 496 -35.86 1.28 -14.66
C GLY A 496 -34.72 0.35 -14.23
N SER A 497 -34.06 0.60 -13.09
CA SER A 497 -32.96 -0.24 -12.62
C SER A 497 -32.94 -0.39 -11.10
N LYS A 498 -32.22 -1.39 -10.59
CA LYS A 498 -32.02 -1.64 -9.16
C LYS A 498 -30.61 -1.23 -8.69
N PRO A 499 -30.45 -0.65 -7.53
CA PRO A 499 -29.13 -0.39 -6.96
C PRO A 499 -28.32 -1.69 -6.76
N ALA A 500 -27.03 -1.67 -7.10
CA ALA A 500 -26.12 -2.80 -6.87
C ALA A 500 -26.10 -3.23 -5.39
N ALA A 501 -26.23 -2.29 -4.46
CA ALA A 501 -26.27 -2.57 -3.04
C ALA A 501 -27.49 -3.43 -2.63
N GLU A 502 -28.68 -3.19 -3.20
CA GLU A 502 -29.87 -3.99 -2.96
C GLU A 502 -29.73 -5.41 -3.51
N VAL A 503 -29.13 -5.55 -4.70
CA VAL A 503 -28.87 -6.85 -5.31
C VAL A 503 -27.90 -7.67 -4.48
N LEU A 504 -26.82 -7.04 -4.00
CA LEU A 504 -25.86 -7.69 -3.08
C LEU A 504 -26.49 -8.05 -1.74
N ALA A 505 -27.52 -7.33 -1.31
CA ALA A 505 -28.32 -7.65 -0.12
C ALA A 505 -29.40 -8.73 -0.38
N GLY A 506 -29.49 -9.29 -1.59
CA GLY A 506 -30.40 -10.39 -1.92
C GLY A 506 -31.69 -9.98 -2.64
N ALA A 507 -31.80 -8.77 -3.17
CA ALA A 507 -32.97 -8.36 -3.94
C ALA A 507 -33.14 -9.23 -5.19
N ALA A 508 -34.37 -9.71 -5.44
CA ALA A 508 -34.69 -10.55 -6.58
C ALA A 508 -34.54 -9.78 -7.92
N LEU A 509 -34.04 -10.46 -8.93
CA LEU A 509 -33.89 -9.99 -10.30
C LEU A 509 -34.79 -10.77 -11.25
N SER A 510 -35.25 -10.14 -12.33
CA SER A 510 -35.91 -10.81 -13.44
C SER A 510 -34.98 -11.86 -14.06
N GLU A 511 -35.55 -12.92 -14.64
CA GLU A 511 -34.78 -13.91 -15.40
C GLU A 511 -34.22 -13.31 -16.69
N GLY A 512 -33.21 -13.96 -17.28
CA GLY A 512 -32.58 -13.55 -18.54
C GLY A 512 -31.29 -12.76 -18.39
N PRO A 513 -30.82 -12.07 -19.45
CA PRO A 513 -29.60 -11.27 -19.46
C PRO A 513 -29.66 -10.12 -18.45
N VAL A 514 -28.51 -9.76 -17.91
CA VAL A 514 -28.36 -8.66 -16.95
C VAL A 514 -27.43 -7.60 -17.49
N VAL A 515 -27.84 -6.35 -17.43
CA VAL A 515 -26.96 -5.20 -17.68
C VAL A 515 -26.62 -4.53 -16.36
N VAL A 516 -25.33 -4.38 -16.08
CA VAL A 516 -24.81 -3.62 -14.95
C VAL A 516 -24.26 -2.29 -15.45
N LEU A 517 -24.90 -1.18 -15.07
CA LEU A 517 -24.48 0.18 -15.40
C LEU A 517 -23.53 0.69 -14.32
N ASP A 518 -22.25 0.77 -14.63
CA ASP A 518 -21.22 1.25 -13.68
C ASP A 518 -20.83 2.69 -14.00
N VAL A 519 -21.28 3.62 -13.16
CA VAL A 519 -20.92 5.04 -13.19
C VAL A 519 -19.73 5.31 -12.27
N GLU A 520 -19.58 4.50 -11.20
CA GLU A 520 -18.53 4.70 -10.20
C GLU A 520 -17.15 4.30 -10.72
N GLY A 521 -17.07 3.33 -11.64
CA GLY A 521 -15.81 2.75 -12.10
C GLY A 521 -15.00 2.13 -10.96
N HIS A 522 -15.66 1.62 -9.92
CA HIS A 522 -15.06 1.08 -8.72
C HIS A 522 -15.46 -0.40 -8.50
N ARG A 523 -15.19 -0.96 -7.31
CA ARG A 523 -15.39 -2.40 -6.99
C ARG A 523 -16.84 -2.87 -7.04
N LYS A 524 -17.81 -1.99 -6.77
CA LYS A 524 -19.22 -2.38 -6.58
C LYS A 524 -19.87 -2.87 -7.88
N GLY A 525 -19.75 -2.10 -8.97
CA GLY A 525 -20.29 -2.48 -10.28
C GLY A 525 -19.65 -3.76 -10.80
N ALA A 526 -18.32 -3.83 -10.81
CA ALA A 526 -17.60 -5.02 -11.22
C ALA A 526 -17.87 -6.23 -10.31
N GLY A 527 -17.97 -6.03 -9.00
CA GLY A 527 -18.22 -7.11 -8.05
C GLY A 527 -19.61 -7.72 -8.19
N VAL A 528 -20.67 -6.92 -8.40
CA VAL A 528 -22.00 -7.47 -8.66
C VAL A 528 -22.05 -8.20 -9.99
N ALA A 529 -21.34 -7.71 -11.01
CA ALA A 529 -21.22 -8.41 -12.30
C ALA A 529 -20.52 -9.78 -12.13
N GLU A 530 -19.43 -9.82 -11.34
CA GLU A 530 -18.70 -11.06 -11.01
C GLU A 530 -19.60 -12.07 -10.26
N VAL A 531 -20.35 -11.64 -9.26
CA VAL A 531 -21.27 -12.51 -8.49
C VAL A 531 -22.35 -13.10 -9.38
N LEU A 532 -22.97 -12.30 -10.25
CA LEU A 532 -24.04 -12.76 -11.11
C LEU A 532 -23.55 -13.68 -12.24
N ALA A 533 -22.40 -13.36 -12.84
CA ALA A 533 -21.79 -14.22 -13.86
C ALA A 533 -21.33 -15.57 -13.25
N ALA A 534 -20.77 -15.58 -12.06
CA ALA A 534 -20.43 -16.81 -11.35
C ALA A 534 -21.66 -17.65 -10.98
N ALA A 535 -22.83 -17.02 -10.83
CA ALA A 535 -24.12 -17.69 -10.67
C ALA A 535 -24.75 -18.15 -12.00
N GLY A 536 -24.03 -18.04 -13.12
CA GLY A 536 -24.48 -18.52 -14.43
C GLY A 536 -25.35 -17.55 -15.22
N ARG A 537 -25.45 -16.26 -14.81
CA ARG A 537 -26.21 -15.26 -15.55
C ARG A 537 -25.35 -14.72 -16.72
N GLU A 538 -26.01 -14.43 -17.84
CA GLU A 538 -25.40 -13.64 -18.91
C GLU A 538 -25.31 -12.17 -18.46
N VAL A 539 -24.10 -11.63 -18.35
CA VAL A 539 -23.86 -10.28 -17.78
C VAL A 539 -23.13 -9.39 -18.77
N THR A 540 -23.66 -8.21 -19.00
CA THR A 540 -22.97 -7.10 -19.67
C THR A 540 -22.69 -6.00 -18.66
N LEU A 541 -21.39 -5.68 -18.42
CA LEU A 541 -20.95 -4.54 -17.62
C LEU A 541 -20.72 -3.34 -18.54
N VAL A 542 -21.53 -2.30 -18.36
CA VAL A 542 -21.45 -1.03 -19.11
C VAL A 542 -20.75 0.01 -18.25
N ALA A 543 -19.52 0.36 -18.59
CA ALA A 543 -18.78 1.44 -17.94
C ALA A 543 -19.18 2.78 -18.57
N LEU A 544 -19.95 3.58 -17.82
CA LEU A 544 -20.45 4.88 -18.26
C LEU A 544 -19.45 6.03 -18.09
N GLY A 545 -18.31 5.76 -17.48
CA GLY A 545 -17.22 6.72 -17.24
C GLY A 545 -16.02 6.49 -18.17
N SER A 546 -14.84 6.63 -17.62
CA SER A 546 -13.55 6.51 -18.32
C SER A 546 -13.12 5.07 -18.63
N GLY A 547 -13.95 4.08 -18.33
CA GLY A 547 -13.68 2.64 -18.49
C GLY A 547 -13.97 1.84 -17.23
N ALA A 548 -14.09 0.53 -17.38
CA ALA A 548 -14.36 -0.38 -16.27
C ALA A 548 -13.21 -0.31 -15.22
N LEU A 549 -13.58 -0.20 -13.97
CA LEU A 549 -12.64 -0.10 -12.83
C LEU A 549 -11.67 1.10 -12.90
N SER A 550 -11.96 2.12 -13.73
CA SER A 550 -11.09 3.28 -13.95
C SER A 550 -10.82 4.10 -12.69
N ALA A 551 -11.75 4.14 -11.74
CA ALA A 551 -11.58 4.84 -10.47
C ALA A 551 -10.55 4.18 -9.54
N LEU A 552 -10.24 2.89 -9.73
CA LEU A 552 -9.12 2.23 -9.05
C LEU A 552 -7.76 2.75 -9.55
N GLY A 553 -7.75 3.45 -10.68
CA GLY A 553 -6.55 3.98 -11.32
C GLY A 553 -5.60 2.87 -11.75
N PRO A 554 -4.33 3.18 -11.95
CA PRO A 554 -3.33 2.18 -12.32
C PRO A 554 -2.98 1.25 -11.14
N SER A 555 -3.94 0.96 -10.27
CA SER A 555 -3.76 -0.01 -9.19
C SER A 555 -3.72 -1.42 -9.77
N THR A 556 -2.93 -2.28 -9.16
CA THR A 556 -2.77 -3.67 -9.57
C THR A 556 -4.06 -4.49 -9.43
N VAL A 557 -5.02 -4.00 -8.64
CA VAL A 557 -6.29 -4.67 -8.34
C VAL A 557 -7.25 -4.69 -9.53
N GLY A 558 -7.33 -3.59 -10.29
CA GLY A 558 -8.21 -3.50 -11.47
C GLY A 558 -7.89 -4.56 -12.53
N MET A 559 -6.60 -4.82 -12.77
CA MET A 559 -6.16 -5.84 -13.73
C MET A 559 -6.66 -7.24 -13.37
N LEU A 560 -6.60 -7.61 -12.10
CA LEU A 560 -7.06 -8.92 -11.62
C LEU A 560 -8.58 -9.05 -11.73
N ALA A 561 -9.31 -8.01 -11.39
CA ALA A 561 -10.78 -8.01 -11.50
C ALA A 561 -11.23 -8.12 -12.98
N LEU A 562 -10.61 -7.36 -13.90
CA LEU A 562 -10.88 -7.47 -15.33
C LEU A 562 -10.60 -8.87 -15.88
N ARG A 563 -9.49 -9.49 -15.44
CA ARG A 563 -9.16 -10.87 -15.80
C ARG A 563 -10.25 -11.86 -15.36
N ARG A 564 -10.75 -11.73 -14.12
CA ARG A 564 -11.83 -12.61 -13.63
C ARG A 564 -13.14 -12.40 -14.38
N LEU A 565 -13.52 -11.15 -14.64
CA LEU A 565 -14.70 -10.84 -15.43
C LEU A 565 -14.63 -11.46 -16.83
N ALA A 566 -13.47 -11.37 -17.49
CA ALA A 566 -13.24 -11.99 -18.78
C ALA A 566 -13.33 -13.52 -18.74
N GLN A 567 -12.76 -14.16 -17.70
CA GLN A 567 -12.84 -15.61 -17.48
C GLN A 567 -14.28 -16.11 -17.24
N LEU A 568 -15.12 -15.26 -16.62
CA LEU A 568 -16.54 -15.55 -16.41
C LEU A 568 -17.42 -15.20 -17.61
N GLY A 569 -16.85 -14.71 -18.71
CA GLY A 569 -17.60 -14.36 -19.91
C GLY A 569 -18.38 -13.07 -19.81
N VAL A 570 -18.09 -12.20 -18.85
CA VAL A 570 -18.75 -10.89 -18.74
C VAL A 570 -18.39 -10.02 -19.95
N ARG A 571 -19.41 -9.55 -20.67
CA ARG A 571 -19.22 -8.61 -21.78
C ARG A 571 -18.96 -7.20 -21.24
N LEU A 572 -17.86 -6.57 -21.68
CA LEU A 572 -17.55 -5.18 -21.32
C LEU A 572 -18.02 -4.24 -22.45
N VAL A 573 -18.71 -3.15 -22.09
CA VAL A 573 -19.12 -2.07 -22.97
C VAL A 573 -18.62 -0.75 -22.40
N GLU A 574 -17.74 -0.08 -23.12
CA GLU A 574 -17.08 1.16 -22.69
C GLU A 574 -17.29 2.28 -23.71
N GLY A 575 -17.02 3.53 -23.32
CA GLY A 575 -17.11 4.69 -24.18
C GLY A 575 -18.55 5.04 -24.61
N HIS A 576 -19.54 4.70 -23.81
CA HIS A 576 -20.94 4.97 -24.06
C HIS A 576 -21.56 5.84 -22.96
N ARG A 577 -22.58 6.61 -23.30
CA ARG A 577 -23.48 7.28 -22.35
C ARG A 577 -24.85 6.61 -22.37
N LEU A 578 -25.52 6.60 -21.24
CA LEU A 578 -26.89 6.14 -21.10
C LEU A 578 -27.84 7.16 -21.75
N LEU A 579 -28.79 6.69 -22.57
CA LEU A 579 -29.87 7.49 -23.14
C LEU A 579 -31.19 7.21 -22.41
N ALA A 580 -31.56 5.94 -22.26
CA ALA A 580 -32.81 5.51 -21.61
C ALA A 580 -32.70 4.06 -21.12
N ILE A 581 -33.57 3.70 -20.19
CA ILE A 581 -33.83 2.33 -19.75
C ILE A 581 -35.32 2.12 -19.96
N ASP A 582 -35.65 1.17 -20.81
CA ASP A 582 -37.03 0.70 -21.08
C ASP A 582 -37.28 -0.59 -20.28
N GLU A 583 -38.47 -1.18 -20.40
CA GLU A 583 -38.87 -2.37 -19.61
C GLU A 583 -37.92 -3.57 -19.85
N ASP A 584 -37.45 -3.78 -21.10
CA ASP A 584 -36.61 -4.90 -21.51
C ASP A 584 -35.29 -4.49 -22.21
N ALA A 585 -34.92 -3.19 -22.17
CA ALA A 585 -33.79 -2.72 -22.92
C ALA A 585 -33.06 -1.52 -22.31
N VAL A 586 -31.75 -1.48 -22.52
CA VAL A 586 -30.88 -0.34 -22.21
C VAL A 586 -30.40 0.31 -23.49
N HIS A 587 -30.72 1.59 -23.65
CA HIS A 587 -30.32 2.40 -24.82
C HIS A 587 -29.08 3.21 -24.49
N LEU A 588 -28.04 3.00 -25.28
CA LEU A 588 -26.74 3.62 -25.13
C LEU A 588 -26.37 4.41 -26.38
N GLN A 589 -25.51 5.39 -26.25
CA GLN A 589 -24.88 6.10 -27.33
C GLN A 589 -23.37 6.18 -27.15
N ARG A 590 -22.65 5.74 -28.16
CA ARG A 590 -21.20 5.83 -28.17
C ARG A 590 -20.75 7.31 -28.21
N THR A 591 -19.83 7.66 -27.32
CA THR A 591 -19.54 9.09 -27.03
C THR A 591 -18.77 9.81 -28.12
N TYR A 592 -17.96 9.10 -28.93
CA TYR A 592 -17.09 9.73 -29.93
C TYR A 592 -17.70 9.83 -31.36
N ASP A 593 -18.73 9.04 -31.71
CA ASP A 593 -19.34 9.09 -33.02
C ASP A 593 -20.88 9.10 -33.02
N GLY A 594 -21.49 9.03 -31.84
CA GLY A 594 -22.96 9.07 -31.70
C GLY A 594 -23.70 7.80 -32.10
N THR A 595 -23.01 6.71 -32.47
CA THR A 595 -23.63 5.42 -32.82
C THR A 595 -24.48 4.91 -31.65
N ARG A 596 -25.71 4.46 -31.95
CA ARG A 596 -26.61 3.88 -30.93
C ARG A 596 -26.34 2.39 -30.76
N LEU A 597 -26.42 1.94 -29.50
CA LEU A 597 -26.39 0.54 -29.11
C LEU A 597 -27.59 0.27 -28.19
N VAL A 598 -28.33 -0.79 -28.50
CA VAL A 598 -29.42 -1.27 -27.65
C VAL A 598 -29.02 -2.64 -27.11
N LEU A 599 -29.13 -2.81 -25.80
CA LEU A 599 -28.90 -4.07 -25.12
C LEU A 599 -30.22 -4.58 -24.57
N GLU A 600 -30.62 -5.80 -24.96
CA GLU A 600 -31.75 -6.49 -24.31
C GLU A 600 -31.38 -6.81 -22.86
N ALA A 601 -32.21 -6.38 -21.92
CA ALA A 601 -31.92 -6.53 -20.49
C ALA A 601 -33.21 -6.43 -19.64
N PRO A 602 -33.91 -7.56 -19.38
CA PRO A 602 -35.03 -7.57 -18.44
C PRO A 602 -34.59 -7.30 -16.98
N ALA A 603 -33.31 -7.32 -16.71
CA ALA A 603 -32.73 -6.96 -15.42
C ALA A 603 -31.63 -5.92 -15.60
N VAL A 604 -31.84 -4.72 -15.08
CA VAL A 604 -30.86 -3.64 -15.08
C VAL A 604 -30.44 -3.29 -13.68
N ILE A 605 -29.13 -3.25 -13.43
CA ILE A 605 -28.52 -2.89 -12.15
C ILE A 605 -27.68 -1.65 -12.34
N HIS A 606 -27.62 -0.77 -11.36
CA HIS A 606 -26.75 0.39 -11.39
C HIS A 606 -25.82 0.49 -10.19
N ALA A 607 -24.59 0.87 -10.44
CA ALA A 607 -23.62 1.34 -9.46
C ALA A 607 -23.37 2.83 -9.71
N THR A 608 -24.16 3.67 -9.04
CA THR A 608 -24.12 5.14 -9.18
C THR A 608 -23.53 5.78 -7.94
N PRO A 609 -23.01 7.00 -8.03
CA PRO A 609 -22.65 7.79 -6.88
C PRO A 609 -23.86 7.92 -5.92
N HIS A 610 -23.58 7.95 -4.63
CA HIS A 610 -24.59 8.01 -3.60
C HIS A 610 -24.96 9.46 -3.28
N THR A 611 -26.16 9.66 -2.70
CA THR A 611 -26.62 10.92 -2.14
C THR A 611 -26.41 10.93 -0.62
N PRO A 612 -25.78 11.97 -0.04
CA PRO A 612 -25.57 12.07 1.41
C PRO A 612 -26.86 11.88 2.21
N ALA A 613 -26.81 11.12 3.29
CA ALA A 613 -27.89 11.00 4.26
C ALA A 613 -27.71 12.03 5.39
N ASP A 614 -27.75 13.32 5.05
CA ASP A 614 -27.36 14.44 5.92
C ASP A 614 -28.53 15.22 6.54
N GLY A 615 -29.79 14.79 6.36
CA GLY A 615 -30.99 15.48 6.85
C GLY A 615 -30.92 15.86 8.33
N ILE A 616 -30.46 14.93 9.17
CA ILE A 616 -30.31 15.13 10.62
C ILE A 616 -29.35 16.31 10.96
N VAL A 617 -28.39 16.62 10.10
CA VAL A 617 -27.44 17.74 10.32
C VAL A 617 -28.18 19.07 10.37
N TYR A 618 -29.11 19.27 9.45
CA TYR A 618 -29.90 20.50 9.38
C TYR A 618 -30.86 20.63 10.56
N GLU A 619 -31.46 19.53 10.99
CA GLU A 619 -32.35 19.50 12.15
C GLU A 619 -31.60 19.81 13.45
N LEU A 620 -30.40 19.25 13.65
CA LEU A 620 -29.56 19.54 14.81
C LEU A 620 -29.11 21.01 14.83
N ARG A 621 -28.75 21.56 13.69
CA ARG A 621 -28.42 22.99 13.56
C ARG A 621 -29.60 23.88 13.91
N ALA A 622 -30.81 23.55 13.45
CA ALA A 622 -32.02 24.29 13.79
C ALA A 622 -32.31 24.29 15.29
N ARG A 623 -31.86 23.26 16.02
CA ARG A 623 -31.94 23.17 17.48
C ARG A 623 -30.72 23.73 18.23
N SER A 624 -29.80 24.38 17.52
CA SER A 624 -28.55 24.93 18.06
C SER A 624 -27.65 23.88 18.74
N ILE A 625 -27.74 22.61 18.32
CA ILE A 625 -26.88 21.52 18.80
C ILE A 625 -25.59 21.52 17.96
N PRO A 626 -24.39 21.56 18.59
CA PRO A 626 -23.13 21.47 17.87
C PRO A 626 -23.04 20.17 17.08
N VAL A 627 -22.78 20.27 15.75
CA VAL A 627 -22.78 19.12 14.86
C VAL A 627 -21.66 19.19 13.81
N ARG A 628 -21.08 18.03 13.47
CA ARG A 628 -20.12 17.85 12.38
C ARG A 628 -20.53 16.62 11.54
N ALA A 629 -20.67 16.79 10.23
CA ALA A 629 -20.86 15.69 9.29
C ALA A 629 -19.49 15.16 8.81
N ILE A 630 -19.36 13.82 8.71
CA ILE A 630 -18.15 13.13 8.24
C ILE A 630 -18.49 11.99 7.27
N GLY A 631 -17.47 11.54 6.56
CA GLY A 631 -17.61 10.46 5.58
C GLY A 631 -18.66 10.78 4.53
N ASP A 632 -19.42 9.77 4.12
CA ASP A 632 -20.41 9.91 3.05
C ASP A 632 -21.61 10.78 3.42
N ALA A 633 -21.90 10.95 4.70
CA ALA A 633 -22.89 11.93 5.15
C ALA A 633 -22.49 13.38 4.84
N ARG A 634 -21.22 13.64 4.65
CA ARG A 634 -20.68 14.93 4.18
C ARG A 634 -20.55 14.97 2.67
N ALA A 635 -19.92 13.97 2.09
CA ALA A 635 -19.72 13.81 0.66
C ALA A 635 -19.33 12.35 0.38
N PRO A 636 -20.11 11.60 -0.40
CA PRO A 636 -19.76 10.23 -0.77
C PRO A 636 -18.42 10.14 -1.48
N ARG A 637 -17.53 9.28 -0.97
CA ARG A 637 -16.16 9.08 -1.47
C ARG A 637 -15.70 7.64 -1.18
N LEU A 638 -14.38 7.45 -1.10
CA LEU A 638 -13.77 6.15 -0.88
C LEU A 638 -13.59 5.83 0.62
N VAL A 639 -13.31 4.57 0.90
CA VAL A 639 -13.10 4.04 2.27
C VAL A 639 -12.02 4.81 3.02
N GLU A 640 -10.91 5.13 2.36
CA GLU A 640 -9.83 5.92 2.93
C GLU A 640 -10.23 7.34 3.32
N ASP A 641 -11.17 7.94 2.58
CA ASP A 641 -11.69 9.27 2.89
C ASP A 641 -12.58 9.24 4.13
N ALA A 642 -13.43 8.21 4.23
CA ALA A 642 -14.29 8.00 5.40
C ALA A 642 -13.45 7.86 6.69
N ILE A 643 -12.43 7.02 6.67
CA ILE A 643 -11.52 6.80 7.81
C ILE A 643 -10.75 8.10 8.13
N ARG A 644 -10.24 8.79 7.11
CA ARG A 644 -9.50 10.04 7.30
C ARG A 644 -10.36 11.17 7.85
N ASP A 645 -11.62 11.29 7.42
CA ASP A 645 -12.55 12.28 7.95
C ASP A 645 -12.85 12.02 9.43
N GLY A 646 -13.15 10.77 9.80
CA GLY A 646 -13.35 10.37 11.19
C GLY A 646 -12.15 10.71 12.07
N TYR A 647 -10.96 10.35 11.61
CA TYR A 647 -9.71 10.64 12.29
C TYR A 647 -9.49 12.14 12.51
N ARG A 648 -9.62 12.94 11.45
CA ARG A 648 -9.36 14.41 11.50
C ARG A 648 -10.36 15.15 12.35
N VAL A 649 -11.65 14.82 12.24
CA VAL A 649 -12.69 15.48 13.03
C VAL A 649 -12.46 15.21 14.51
N ALA A 650 -12.16 13.98 14.88
CA ALA A 650 -11.91 13.63 16.27
C ALA A 650 -10.59 14.21 16.84
N LEU A 651 -9.59 14.50 16.01
CA LEU A 651 -8.41 15.26 16.43
C LEU A 651 -8.72 16.72 16.72
N ALA A 652 -9.75 17.28 16.10
CA ALA A 652 -10.12 18.68 16.22
C ALA A 652 -11.15 18.96 17.33
N ILE A 653 -11.62 17.93 18.04
CA ILE A 653 -12.46 18.04 19.24
C ILE A 653 -11.52 18.27 20.46
#